data_dd723a0ac4f9165ab1c67217b291fcc2
#
_entry.id   dd723a0ac4f9165ab1c67217b291fcc2
#
_cell.length_a   1.000
_cell.length_b   1.000
_cell.length_c   1.000
_cell.angle_alpha   90.00
_cell.angle_beta   90.00
_cell.angle_gamma   90.00
#
_symmetry.space_group_name_H-M   'P 1'
#
loop_
_entity.id
_entity.type
_entity.pdbx_description
1 polymer ?
#
loop_
_entity_poly.entity_id
_entity_poly.type
_entity_poly.pdbx_seq_one_letter_code
_entity_poly.pdbx_strand_id
1 'polypeptide(L)'
;MNAGTNAAGKVLVANRGEIAIRVFRTLRALGIGSVAVFTDADAGARHVREADEATRIPSYLDIDAVIGAARATGAGAVHPGYGFLAENAAFARACAGAGLVFIGPPATAIEAMGDKIRAKQTVAAAGVPVVPGRDEAGLSDDELAAAALDVGLPVLLKPSAGGGGKGMRLVQDAADLPDAIASARREARASFGDDTLLVERFVTNPRHIEIQVFADAHGHAVHLGERECSLQRRHQKIIEEAPSPLLDEATRQRMGASAVAAAKAVGYVGAGTVEYIVSADRPGEYFFMEMNTRLQVEHPVTELVTGLDLVELQLRVAAGEPLPFSQDDVVLRGHSVEARVYAEDPARGFLPTGGRVLALSEPSGDHVRVDSGLDTGTEVGGSYDPMLAKVIVWGADRAEALRRLDRALGSYTLLGVGTNVAFLRALLRHPDVEAGRLDTGLVERSLDELTGEAAVPDEVFAAAALERMLALETGDPDPWAIPDGWRPGTPARTPWIITPSGGDPVEVSVRGRAHDAEVTVGTTRTADGEDAANGEGAAGSESAAGSESAAGVPVRASLRAEGPGLSLTYGGRTASYRAAREGHTLWLGRGGHTWALTEHVRAEGGAAAAVAGDGVLRSPMPGTVLAVKVAEGDQVDEGQPLVVVEAMKMEHTVTAPIAGVVARLPVRAGAQVALDAVLAVIEAEEG
;
A
#
# COMPACT_ATOMS: atom_id res chain seq x y z
N MET A 1 -5.29 -29.11 -27.90
CA MET A 1 -4.44 -29.07 -26.69
C MET A 1 -3.15 -29.79 -27.04
N ASN A 2 -2.09 -29.01 -27.26
CA ASN A 2 -0.81 -29.54 -27.73
C ASN A 2 0.02 -30.14 -26.60
N ALA A 3 0.83 -31.14 -26.91
CA ALA A 3 1.62 -31.94 -25.97
C ALA A 3 2.65 -31.16 -25.12
N GLY A 4 2.91 -29.89 -25.44
CA GLY A 4 3.91 -29.05 -24.74
C GLY A 4 3.48 -28.56 -23.35
N THR A 5 2.22 -28.18 -23.19
CA THR A 5 1.70 -27.67 -21.89
C THR A 5 1.52 -28.78 -20.84
N ASN A 6 1.47 -30.05 -21.28
CA ASN A 6 1.35 -31.20 -20.40
C ASN A 6 2.70 -31.69 -19.81
N ALA A 7 3.82 -31.13 -20.27
CA ALA A 7 5.15 -31.55 -19.81
C ALA A 7 5.47 -31.11 -18.37
N ALA A 8 4.85 -30.04 -17.88
CA ALA A 8 5.09 -29.55 -16.53
C ALA A 8 4.25 -30.23 -15.44
N GLY A 9 3.13 -30.90 -15.78
CA GLY A 9 2.22 -31.60 -14.86
C GLY A 9 1.74 -30.75 -13.68
N LYS A 10 2.69 -30.12 -12.97
CA LYS A 10 2.46 -29.19 -11.85
C LYS A 10 3.43 -28.02 -11.91
N VAL A 11 2.97 -26.85 -11.47
CA VAL A 11 3.76 -25.61 -11.32
C VAL A 11 3.79 -25.19 -9.86
N LEU A 12 5.01 -25.03 -9.31
CA LEU A 12 5.19 -24.39 -8.02
C LEU A 12 5.24 -22.87 -8.22
N VAL A 13 4.43 -22.14 -7.43
CA VAL A 13 4.49 -20.67 -7.40
C VAL A 13 5.34 -20.23 -6.21
N ALA A 14 6.55 -19.75 -6.51
CA ALA A 14 7.53 -19.29 -5.52
C ALA A 14 7.20 -17.86 -5.02
N ASN A 15 5.96 -17.67 -4.58
CA ASN A 15 5.42 -16.39 -4.15
C ASN A 15 4.22 -16.58 -3.21
N ARG A 16 3.63 -15.46 -2.74
CA ARG A 16 2.52 -15.43 -1.79
C ARG A 16 1.43 -14.43 -2.21
N GLY A 17 0.35 -14.41 -1.45
CA GLY A 17 -0.68 -13.37 -1.57
C GLY A 17 -1.40 -13.37 -2.90
N GLU A 18 -1.72 -12.16 -3.37
CA GLU A 18 -2.57 -11.98 -4.55
C GLU A 18 -1.94 -12.54 -5.83
N ILE A 19 -0.61 -12.39 -6.02
CA ILE A 19 0.05 -12.86 -7.24
C ILE A 19 0.08 -14.40 -7.32
N ALA A 20 0.22 -15.10 -6.21
CA ALA A 20 0.13 -16.55 -6.21
C ALA A 20 -1.27 -17.00 -6.64
N ILE A 21 -2.32 -16.40 -6.08
CA ILE A 21 -3.71 -16.66 -6.45
C ILE A 21 -3.97 -16.32 -7.92
N ARG A 22 -3.41 -15.19 -8.40
CA ARG A 22 -3.50 -14.80 -9.80
C ARG A 22 -2.93 -15.87 -10.74
N VAL A 23 -1.76 -16.41 -10.41
CA VAL A 23 -1.14 -17.49 -11.19
C VAL A 23 -1.97 -18.77 -11.10
N PHE A 24 -2.45 -19.16 -9.91
CA PHE A 24 -3.29 -20.35 -9.74
C PHE A 24 -4.58 -20.30 -10.57
N ARG A 25 -5.15 -19.10 -10.76
CA ARG A 25 -6.34 -18.92 -11.60
C ARG A 25 -6.07 -19.37 -13.04
N THR A 26 -4.96 -18.97 -13.61
CA THR A 26 -4.56 -19.38 -14.97
C THR A 26 -4.18 -20.87 -15.02
N LEU A 27 -3.43 -21.38 -14.04
CA LEU A 27 -3.09 -22.81 -13.97
C LEU A 27 -4.37 -23.68 -13.94
N ARG A 28 -5.33 -23.30 -13.12
CA ARG A 28 -6.64 -24.00 -13.00
C ARG A 28 -7.42 -23.95 -14.33
N ALA A 29 -7.45 -22.79 -15.00
CA ALA A 29 -8.10 -22.65 -16.30
C ALA A 29 -7.47 -23.52 -17.37
N LEU A 30 -6.17 -23.78 -17.29
CA LEU A 30 -5.42 -24.65 -18.21
C LEU A 30 -5.40 -26.12 -17.78
N GLY A 31 -5.94 -26.46 -16.59
CA GLY A 31 -5.91 -27.82 -16.05
C GLY A 31 -4.51 -28.26 -15.58
N ILE A 32 -3.65 -27.33 -15.20
CA ILE A 32 -2.29 -27.56 -14.68
C ILE A 32 -2.34 -27.54 -13.16
N GLY A 33 -1.71 -28.52 -12.50
CA GLY A 33 -1.66 -28.59 -11.04
C GLY A 33 -0.84 -27.44 -10.43
N SER A 34 -1.32 -26.90 -9.31
CA SER A 34 -0.71 -25.77 -8.60
C SER A 34 -0.11 -26.19 -7.27
N VAL A 35 1.09 -25.69 -6.96
CA VAL A 35 1.75 -25.88 -5.66
C VAL A 35 2.06 -24.51 -5.06
N ALA A 36 1.53 -24.26 -3.86
CA ALA A 36 1.90 -23.11 -3.04
C ALA A 36 3.12 -23.42 -2.17
N VAL A 37 3.94 -22.41 -1.91
CA VAL A 37 4.88 -22.41 -0.79
C VAL A 37 4.42 -21.41 0.25
N PHE A 38 4.72 -21.66 1.54
CA PHE A 38 4.34 -20.75 2.62
C PHE A 38 5.33 -20.81 3.79
N THR A 39 5.46 -19.69 4.51
CA THR A 39 6.15 -19.59 5.80
C THR A 39 5.15 -19.74 6.94
N ASP A 40 5.62 -19.85 8.19
CA ASP A 40 4.74 -19.96 9.35
C ASP A 40 3.76 -18.78 9.47
N ALA A 41 4.18 -17.58 9.08
CA ALA A 41 3.33 -16.38 9.07
C ALA A 41 2.16 -16.49 8.07
N ASP A 42 2.31 -17.30 7.02
CA ASP A 42 1.31 -17.46 5.96
C ASP A 42 0.54 -18.79 6.04
N ALA A 43 0.74 -19.62 7.09
CA ALA A 43 0.15 -20.96 7.16
C ALA A 43 -1.39 -20.97 6.97
N GLY A 44 -2.07 -19.90 7.41
CA GLY A 44 -3.51 -19.71 7.23
C GLY A 44 -3.89 -18.84 6.01
N ALA A 45 -2.95 -18.43 5.18
CA ALA A 45 -3.22 -17.49 4.09
C ALA A 45 -4.07 -18.12 2.97
N ARG A 46 -4.80 -17.27 2.25
CA ARG A 46 -5.71 -17.68 1.18
C ARG A 46 -4.99 -18.46 0.07
N HIS A 47 -3.81 -18.02 -0.36
CA HIS A 47 -3.06 -18.70 -1.42
C HIS A 47 -2.67 -20.15 -1.06
N VAL A 48 -2.48 -20.44 0.24
CA VAL A 48 -2.18 -21.82 0.71
C VAL A 48 -3.39 -22.73 0.55
N ARG A 49 -4.60 -22.19 0.76
CA ARG A 49 -5.85 -22.96 0.62
C ARG A 49 -6.34 -23.08 -0.82
N GLU A 50 -5.98 -22.14 -1.69
CA GLU A 50 -6.44 -22.12 -3.09
C GLU A 50 -5.57 -22.96 -4.02
N ALA A 51 -4.34 -23.32 -3.64
CA ALA A 51 -3.49 -24.25 -4.39
C ALA A 51 -3.97 -25.71 -4.21
N ASP A 52 -3.66 -26.56 -5.19
CA ASP A 52 -3.96 -27.99 -5.10
C ASP A 52 -3.08 -28.68 -4.06
N GLU A 53 -1.84 -28.21 -3.88
CA GLU A 53 -0.89 -28.66 -2.86
C GLU A 53 -0.15 -27.46 -2.25
N ALA A 54 0.32 -27.60 -1.00
CA ALA A 54 1.09 -26.57 -0.35
C ALA A 54 2.25 -27.17 0.47
N THR A 55 3.39 -26.49 0.46
CA THR A 55 4.61 -26.92 1.17
C THR A 55 5.18 -25.78 2.00
N ARG A 56 5.47 -26.06 3.27
CA ARG A 56 6.12 -25.11 4.17
C ARG A 56 7.60 -24.92 3.79
N ILE A 57 8.04 -23.66 3.77
CA ILE A 57 9.45 -23.26 3.59
C ILE A 57 9.87 -22.28 4.71
N PRO A 58 11.16 -22.16 5.06
CA PRO A 58 11.59 -21.22 6.08
C PRO A 58 11.54 -19.76 5.63
N SER A 59 11.74 -19.49 4.34
CA SER A 59 11.74 -18.14 3.75
C SER A 59 11.46 -18.21 2.26
N TYR A 60 10.73 -17.22 1.73
CA TYR A 60 10.55 -17.04 0.28
C TYR A 60 11.83 -16.65 -0.46
N LEU A 61 12.89 -16.29 0.28
CA LEU A 61 14.23 -15.97 -0.27
C LEU A 61 15.19 -17.18 -0.23
N ASP A 62 14.76 -18.30 0.32
CA ASP A 62 15.57 -19.52 0.42
C ASP A 62 15.47 -20.35 -0.86
N ILE A 63 16.48 -20.22 -1.71
CA ILE A 63 16.55 -20.91 -3.01
C ILE A 63 16.49 -22.43 -2.84
N ASP A 64 17.26 -22.99 -1.89
CA ASP A 64 17.35 -24.44 -1.70
C ASP A 64 16.04 -25.01 -1.17
N ALA A 65 15.35 -24.29 -0.28
CA ALA A 65 14.05 -24.68 0.23
C ALA A 65 12.98 -24.69 -0.88
N VAL A 66 12.95 -23.67 -1.75
CA VAL A 66 12.01 -23.61 -2.89
C VAL A 66 12.28 -24.76 -3.88
N ILE A 67 13.53 -25.01 -4.24
CA ILE A 67 13.92 -26.15 -5.11
C ILE A 67 13.55 -27.48 -4.46
N GLY A 68 13.80 -27.62 -3.16
CA GLY A 68 13.43 -28.80 -2.38
C GLY A 68 11.92 -29.04 -2.37
N ALA A 69 11.11 -27.99 -2.20
CA ALA A 69 9.66 -28.05 -2.26
C ALA A 69 9.15 -28.48 -3.65
N ALA A 70 9.74 -27.94 -4.74
CA ALA A 70 9.38 -28.33 -6.10
C ALA A 70 9.66 -29.83 -6.35
N ARG A 71 10.80 -30.34 -5.92
CA ARG A 71 11.15 -31.75 -6.02
C ARG A 71 10.22 -32.65 -5.20
N ALA A 72 9.93 -32.26 -3.96
CA ALA A 72 9.09 -33.03 -3.05
C ALA A 72 7.65 -33.19 -3.55
N THR A 73 7.12 -32.16 -4.23
CA THR A 73 5.76 -32.14 -4.79
C THR A 73 5.68 -32.67 -6.22
N GLY A 74 6.85 -32.92 -6.85
CA GLY A 74 6.91 -33.34 -8.25
C GLY A 74 6.54 -32.23 -9.24
N ALA A 75 6.69 -30.96 -8.86
CA ALA A 75 6.52 -29.83 -9.77
C ALA A 75 7.62 -29.85 -10.84
N GLY A 76 7.25 -29.71 -12.12
CA GLY A 76 8.20 -29.64 -13.24
C GLY A 76 8.62 -28.22 -13.59
N ALA A 77 7.91 -27.21 -13.10
CA ALA A 77 8.19 -25.81 -13.36
C ALA A 77 7.98 -24.95 -12.12
N VAL A 78 8.61 -23.78 -12.11
CA VAL A 78 8.52 -22.78 -11.04
C VAL A 78 8.15 -21.42 -11.62
N HIS A 79 7.05 -20.84 -11.15
CA HIS A 79 6.65 -19.46 -11.46
C HIS A 79 7.07 -18.54 -10.30
N PRO A 80 7.96 -17.57 -10.52
CA PRO A 80 8.48 -16.73 -9.43
C PRO A 80 7.53 -15.59 -9.02
N GLY A 81 6.48 -15.30 -9.79
CA GLY A 81 5.64 -14.11 -9.62
C GLY A 81 6.44 -12.82 -9.82
N TYR A 82 6.37 -11.92 -8.84
CA TYR A 82 7.18 -10.70 -8.75
C TYR A 82 7.72 -10.51 -7.32
N GLY A 83 8.78 -9.70 -7.13
CA GLY A 83 9.46 -9.60 -5.84
C GLY A 83 10.21 -10.89 -5.47
N PHE A 84 10.64 -11.01 -4.22
CA PHE A 84 11.41 -12.16 -3.71
C PHE A 84 12.52 -12.64 -4.66
N LEU A 85 12.39 -13.83 -5.24
CA LEU A 85 13.38 -14.44 -6.12
C LEU A 85 13.12 -14.20 -7.61
N ALA A 86 12.11 -13.40 -7.99
CA ALA A 86 11.71 -13.25 -9.39
C ALA A 86 12.80 -12.67 -10.30
N GLU A 87 13.64 -11.79 -9.76
CA GLU A 87 14.76 -11.16 -10.48
C GLU A 87 16.13 -11.68 -9.98
N ASN A 88 16.14 -12.90 -9.41
CA ASN A 88 17.36 -13.51 -8.89
C ASN A 88 17.97 -14.49 -9.90
N ALA A 89 19.07 -14.11 -10.54
CA ALA A 89 19.74 -14.93 -11.53
C ALA A 89 20.30 -16.25 -10.96
N ALA A 90 20.70 -16.28 -9.68
CA ALA A 90 21.15 -17.51 -9.02
C ALA A 90 20.00 -18.50 -8.87
N PHE A 91 18.78 -18.01 -8.57
CA PHE A 91 17.58 -18.85 -8.51
C PHE A 91 17.22 -19.44 -9.88
N ALA A 92 17.23 -18.61 -10.93
CA ALA A 92 16.98 -19.10 -12.29
C ALA A 92 17.98 -20.21 -12.68
N ARG A 93 19.28 -20.05 -12.36
CA ARG A 93 20.30 -21.09 -12.56
C ARG A 93 20.07 -22.33 -11.71
N ALA A 94 19.67 -22.17 -10.46
CA ALA A 94 19.39 -23.27 -9.57
C ALA A 94 18.18 -24.10 -10.06
N CYS A 95 17.12 -23.47 -10.58
CA CYS A 95 16.02 -24.16 -11.24
C CYS A 95 16.51 -25.00 -12.42
N ALA A 96 17.27 -24.41 -13.35
CA ALA A 96 17.82 -25.10 -14.50
C ALA A 96 18.75 -26.28 -14.09
N GLY A 97 19.63 -26.07 -13.10
CA GLY A 97 20.49 -27.12 -12.55
C GLY A 97 19.72 -28.24 -11.85
N ALA A 98 18.53 -27.96 -11.37
CA ALA A 98 17.62 -28.93 -10.77
C ALA A 98 16.74 -29.68 -11.78
N GLY A 99 16.80 -29.33 -13.08
CA GLY A 99 15.94 -29.85 -14.14
C GLY A 99 14.51 -29.26 -14.10
N LEU A 100 14.34 -28.12 -13.42
CA LEU A 100 13.05 -27.41 -13.34
C LEU A 100 12.99 -26.31 -14.38
N VAL A 101 11.82 -26.12 -15.00
CA VAL A 101 11.58 -25.01 -15.91
C VAL A 101 11.33 -23.75 -15.07
N PHE A 102 12.21 -22.75 -15.20
CA PHE A 102 11.96 -21.41 -14.63
C PHE A 102 11.05 -20.64 -15.58
N ILE A 103 9.85 -20.26 -15.12
CA ILE A 103 8.88 -19.49 -15.89
C ILE A 103 9.22 -18.00 -15.81
N GLY A 104 10.16 -17.58 -16.64
CA GLY A 104 10.76 -16.26 -16.65
C GLY A 104 11.93 -16.19 -17.63
N PRO A 105 12.67 -15.06 -17.64
CA PRO A 105 13.79 -14.87 -18.52
C PRO A 105 15.02 -15.73 -18.14
N PRO A 106 15.95 -15.94 -19.07
CA PRO A 106 17.19 -16.62 -18.76
C PRO A 106 18.04 -15.84 -17.75
N ALA A 107 18.80 -16.54 -16.92
CA ALA A 107 19.65 -15.93 -15.88
C ALA A 107 20.60 -14.86 -16.43
N THR A 108 21.09 -15.02 -17.65
CA THR A 108 21.97 -14.04 -18.33
C THR A 108 21.27 -12.72 -18.61
N ALA A 109 19.97 -12.73 -18.95
CA ALA A 109 19.18 -11.52 -19.14
C ALA A 109 18.89 -10.80 -17.81
N ILE A 110 18.60 -11.58 -16.74
CA ILE A 110 18.43 -11.03 -15.39
C ILE A 110 19.73 -10.35 -14.94
N GLU A 111 20.89 -10.97 -15.12
CA GLU A 111 22.18 -10.39 -14.76
C GLU A 111 22.53 -9.15 -15.57
N ALA A 112 22.25 -9.17 -16.88
CA ALA A 112 22.56 -8.05 -17.76
C ALA A 112 21.74 -6.80 -17.40
N MET A 113 20.49 -6.98 -16.95
CA MET A 113 19.58 -5.89 -16.61
C MET A 113 19.62 -5.52 -15.11
N GLY A 114 20.17 -6.38 -14.24
CA GLY A 114 20.28 -6.13 -12.79
C GLY A 114 21.32 -5.08 -12.41
N ASP A 115 22.29 -4.80 -13.26
CA ASP A 115 23.29 -3.72 -13.10
C ASP A 115 22.90 -2.54 -13.99
N LYS A 116 22.60 -1.39 -13.38
CA LYS A 116 22.09 -0.20 -14.09
C LYS A 116 23.08 0.35 -15.12
N ILE A 117 24.37 0.37 -14.83
CA ILE A 117 25.39 0.86 -15.75
C ILE A 117 25.48 -0.07 -16.96
N ARG A 118 25.59 -1.36 -16.71
CA ARG A 118 25.67 -2.37 -17.76
C ARG A 118 24.39 -2.42 -18.60
N ALA A 119 23.23 -2.35 -17.95
CA ALA A 119 21.93 -2.28 -18.65
C ALA A 119 21.87 -1.07 -19.57
N LYS A 120 22.22 0.13 -19.06
CA LYS A 120 22.22 1.38 -19.83
C LYS A 120 23.16 1.30 -21.03
N GLN A 121 24.39 0.80 -20.87
CA GLN A 121 25.34 0.61 -21.95
C GLN A 121 24.84 -0.39 -22.99
N THR A 122 24.26 -1.50 -22.55
CA THR A 122 23.73 -2.55 -23.44
C THR A 122 22.59 -2.02 -24.29
N VAL A 123 21.62 -1.29 -23.69
CA VAL A 123 20.47 -0.76 -24.42
C VAL A 123 20.87 0.42 -25.30
N ALA A 124 21.81 1.27 -24.89
CA ALA A 124 22.33 2.36 -25.70
C ALA A 124 23.03 1.84 -26.97
N ALA A 125 23.81 0.74 -26.85
CA ALA A 125 24.41 0.07 -28.00
C ALA A 125 23.36 -0.50 -28.97
N ALA A 126 22.16 -0.83 -28.50
CA ALA A 126 21.01 -1.25 -29.31
C ALA A 126 20.18 -0.07 -29.86
N GLY A 127 20.63 1.18 -29.67
CA GLY A 127 19.96 2.39 -30.18
C GLY A 127 18.79 2.86 -29.32
N VAL A 128 18.64 2.37 -28.10
CA VAL A 128 17.62 2.82 -27.14
C VAL A 128 18.06 4.14 -26.51
N PRO A 129 17.21 5.19 -26.52
CA PRO A 129 17.54 6.46 -25.89
C PRO A 129 17.75 6.29 -24.37
N VAL A 130 18.88 6.78 -23.86
CA VAL A 130 19.21 6.80 -22.43
C VAL A 130 19.29 8.23 -21.92
N VAL A 131 19.02 8.45 -20.63
CA VAL A 131 19.15 9.78 -20.04
C VAL A 131 20.59 10.26 -20.22
N PRO A 132 20.80 11.46 -20.80
CA PRO A 132 22.13 12.04 -20.91
C PRO A 132 22.82 12.12 -19.55
N GLY A 133 24.05 11.66 -19.47
CA GLY A 133 24.77 11.57 -18.21
C GLY A 133 26.13 10.92 -18.37
N ARG A 134 26.72 10.58 -17.22
CA ARG A 134 27.96 9.80 -17.10
C ARG A 134 27.68 8.56 -16.28
N ASP A 135 27.97 7.41 -16.86
CA ASP A 135 27.68 6.08 -16.31
C ASP A 135 28.93 5.18 -16.22
N GLU A 136 30.10 5.81 -16.23
CA GLU A 136 31.37 5.11 -16.04
C GLU A 136 31.53 4.69 -14.57
N ALA A 137 31.86 3.40 -14.34
CA ALA A 137 32.11 2.91 -13.01
C ALA A 137 33.43 3.46 -12.44
N GLY A 138 33.46 3.75 -11.14
CA GLY A 138 34.69 4.10 -10.43
C GLY A 138 35.14 5.57 -10.57
N LEU A 139 34.28 6.47 -11.02
CA LEU A 139 34.55 7.90 -11.02
C LEU A 139 34.84 8.41 -9.59
N SER A 140 35.89 9.23 -9.43
CA SER A 140 36.18 9.97 -8.21
C SER A 140 35.14 11.06 -7.96
N ASP A 141 35.13 11.64 -6.76
CA ASP A 141 34.18 12.72 -6.42
C ASP A 141 34.39 13.97 -7.30
N ASP A 142 35.66 14.30 -7.64
CA ASP A 142 35.99 15.41 -8.52
C ASP A 142 35.52 15.13 -9.98
N GLU A 143 35.69 13.89 -10.46
CA GLU A 143 35.21 13.49 -11.78
C GLU A 143 33.67 13.48 -11.86
N LEU A 144 32.98 13.07 -10.79
CA LEU A 144 31.52 13.13 -10.70
C LEU A 144 31.02 14.59 -10.70
N ALA A 145 31.70 15.47 -9.96
CA ALA A 145 31.36 16.89 -9.94
C ALA A 145 31.58 17.54 -11.32
N ALA A 146 32.71 17.24 -11.97
CA ALA A 146 32.98 17.71 -13.33
C ALA A 146 31.96 17.16 -14.35
N ALA A 147 31.58 15.90 -14.23
CA ALA A 147 30.55 15.26 -15.07
C ALA A 147 29.18 15.92 -14.87
N ALA A 148 28.80 16.26 -13.64
CA ALA A 148 27.56 16.96 -13.33
C ALA A 148 27.50 18.34 -14.00
N LEU A 149 28.61 19.08 -14.01
CA LEU A 149 28.69 20.38 -14.67
C LEU A 149 28.65 20.26 -16.20
N ASP A 150 29.29 19.22 -16.75
CA ASP A 150 29.27 18.94 -18.21
C ASP A 150 27.87 18.55 -18.72
N VAL A 151 27.14 17.74 -17.94
CA VAL A 151 25.74 17.37 -18.23
C VAL A 151 24.80 18.57 -18.13
N GLY A 152 25.09 19.53 -17.27
CA GLY A 152 24.31 20.74 -17.01
C GLY A 152 23.24 20.52 -15.92
N LEU A 153 23.25 21.43 -14.95
CA LEU A 153 22.29 21.40 -13.83
C LEU A 153 20.86 21.76 -14.28
N PRO A 154 19.83 21.20 -13.64
CA PRO A 154 19.90 20.28 -12.53
C PRO A 154 20.26 18.84 -12.93
N VAL A 155 20.97 18.13 -12.05
CA VAL A 155 21.35 16.73 -12.25
C VAL A 155 20.88 15.84 -11.12
N LEU A 156 20.77 14.55 -11.38
CA LEU A 156 20.44 13.53 -10.42
C LEU A 156 21.64 12.59 -10.22
N LEU A 157 22.15 12.54 -8.99
CA LEU A 157 23.14 11.55 -8.58
C LEU A 157 22.40 10.27 -8.19
N LYS A 158 22.81 9.12 -8.73
CA LYS A 158 22.16 7.83 -8.48
C LYS A 158 23.18 6.76 -8.10
N PRO A 159 22.91 5.90 -7.09
CA PRO A 159 23.65 4.66 -6.89
C PRO A 159 23.53 3.74 -8.11
N SER A 160 24.61 3.08 -8.49
CA SER A 160 24.61 2.07 -9.55
C SER A 160 23.83 0.82 -9.13
N ALA A 161 23.98 0.40 -7.86
CA ALA A 161 23.28 -0.71 -7.27
C ALA A 161 21.97 -0.27 -6.60
N GLY A 162 21.00 -1.20 -6.47
CA GLY A 162 19.74 -0.98 -5.78
C GLY A 162 18.64 -0.37 -6.66
N GLY A 163 17.46 -0.18 -6.06
CA GLY A 163 16.22 0.31 -6.72
C GLY A 163 15.38 1.19 -5.80
N GLY A 164 14.19 1.62 -6.29
CA GLY A 164 13.24 2.36 -5.47
C GLY A 164 13.68 3.76 -5.05
N GLY A 165 14.63 4.39 -5.76
CA GLY A 165 15.04 5.77 -5.50
C GLY A 165 15.93 5.99 -4.28
N LYS A 166 16.27 4.94 -3.52
CA LYS A 166 17.12 5.06 -2.32
C LYS A 166 18.52 5.53 -2.69
N GLY A 167 19.02 6.54 -1.96
CA GLY A 167 20.34 7.14 -2.19
C GLY A 167 20.43 8.13 -3.35
N MET A 168 19.34 8.43 -4.05
CA MET A 168 19.33 9.46 -5.08
C MET A 168 19.40 10.87 -4.50
N ARG A 169 20.10 11.79 -5.18
CA ARG A 169 20.19 13.20 -4.81
C ARG A 169 19.99 14.09 -6.03
N LEU A 170 19.01 14.97 -5.95
CA LEU A 170 18.83 16.06 -6.91
C LEU A 170 19.77 17.21 -6.52
N VAL A 171 20.58 17.65 -7.47
CA VAL A 171 21.50 18.79 -7.29
C VAL A 171 21.11 19.88 -8.28
N GLN A 172 20.72 21.03 -7.73
CA GLN A 172 20.29 22.20 -8.50
C GLN A 172 21.39 23.23 -8.62
N ASP A 173 22.23 23.35 -7.59
CA ASP A 173 23.35 24.30 -7.52
C ASP A 173 24.69 23.58 -7.51
N ALA A 174 25.67 24.14 -8.23
CA ALA A 174 27.03 23.59 -8.28
C ALA A 174 27.73 23.56 -6.92
N ALA A 175 27.38 24.50 -6.02
CA ALA A 175 27.92 24.55 -4.68
C ALA A 175 27.57 23.32 -3.82
N ASP A 176 26.44 22.68 -4.09
CA ASP A 176 25.94 21.53 -3.32
C ASP A 176 26.55 20.20 -3.77
N LEU A 177 27.23 20.15 -4.93
CA LEU A 177 27.77 18.92 -5.51
C LEU A 177 28.65 18.12 -4.55
N PRO A 178 29.65 18.70 -3.85
CA PRO A 178 30.55 17.91 -2.99
C PRO A 178 29.79 17.22 -1.84
N ASP A 179 28.90 17.91 -1.18
CA ASP A 179 28.12 17.38 -0.06
C ASP A 179 27.09 16.33 -0.53
N ALA A 180 26.46 16.55 -1.67
CA ALA A 180 25.52 15.62 -2.28
C ALA A 180 26.20 14.32 -2.70
N ILE A 181 27.38 14.38 -3.33
CA ILE A 181 28.18 13.21 -3.73
C ILE A 181 28.59 12.43 -2.47
N ALA A 182 29.18 13.10 -1.47
CA ALA A 182 29.61 12.44 -0.25
C ALA A 182 28.43 11.77 0.51
N SER A 183 27.28 12.42 0.54
CA SER A 183 26.06 11.89 1.15
C SER A 183 25.52 10.67 0.39
N ALA A 184 25.42 10.77 -0.95
CA ALA A 184 24.94 9.69 -1.79
C ALA A 184 25.83 8.44 -1.69
N ARG A 185 27.17 8.58 -1.67
CA ARG A 185 28.10 7.45 -1.49
C ARG A 185 27.93 6.77 -0.13
N ARG A 186 27.84 7.55 0.97
CA ARG A 186 27.64 6.97 2.31
C ARG A 186 26.37 6.13 2.37
N GLU A 187 25.28 6.64 1.82
CA GLU A 187 24.00 5.94 1.81
C GLU A 187 24.04 4.71 0.90
N ALA A 188 24.62 4.82 -0.28
CA ALA A 188 24.77 3.71 -1.21
C ALA A 188 25.59 2.56 -0.61
N ARG A 189 26.73 2.88 0.03
CA ARG A 189 27.55 1.90 0.72
C ARG A 189 26.83 1.22 1.88
N ALA A 190 26.10 1.99 2.68
CA ALA A 190 25.35 1.45 3.81
C ALA A 190 24.18 0.55 3.38
N SER A 191 23.52 0.89 2.27
CA SER A 191 22.30 0.20 1.82
C SER A 191 22.56 -0.97 0.88
N PHE A 192 23.62 -0.86 0.04
CA PHE A 192 23.84 -1.81 -1.06
C PHE A 192 25.22 -2.45 -1.04
N GLY A 193 26.12 -2.00 -0.15
CA GLY A 193 27.52 -2.47 -0.09
C GLY A 193 28.39 -1.94 -1.24
N ASP A 194 27.84 -1.13 -2.14
CA ASP A 194 28.50 -0.52 -3.29
C ASP A 194 28.22 0.98 -3.30
N ASP A 195 29.27 1.80 -3.41
CA ASP A 195 29.17 3.25 -3.42
C ASP A 195 29.39 3.89 -4.79
N THR A 196 29.35 3.07 -5.85
CA THR A 196 29.42 3.54 -7.23
C THR A 196 28.22 4.43 -7.55
N LEU A 197 28.50 5.65 -7.99
CA LEU A 197 27.48 6.63 -8.41
C LEU A 197 27.56 6.88 -9.91
N LEU A 198 26.43 7.24 -10.47
CA LEU A 198 26.28 7.82 -11.80
C LEU A 198 25.58 9.17 -11.73
N VAL A 199 25.80 10.00 -12.74
CA VAL A 199 25.21 11.34 -12.89
C VAL A 199 24.29 11.34 -14.10
N GLU A 200 23.07 11.85 -13.95
CA GLU A 200 22.11 11.97 -15.06
C GLU A 200 21.46 13.37 -15.05
N ARG A 201 21.10 13.84 -16.25
CA ARG A 201 20.27 15.03 -16.42
C ARG A 201 18.92 14.83 -15.72
N PHE A 202 18.49 15.82 -14.94
CA PHE A 202 17.16 15.80 -14.35
C PHE A 202 16.11 16.12 -15.42
N VAL A 203 15.09 15.27 -15.53
CA VAL A 203 13.96 15.46 -16.45
C VAL A 203 12.87 16.23 -15.72
N THR A 204 12.47 17.39 -16.24
CA THR A 204 11.42 18.24 -15.68
C THR A 204 10.02 17.68 -15.99
N ASN A 205 9.05 17.89 -15.08
CA ASN A 205 7.67 17.37 -15.22
C ASN A 205 7.66 15.90 -15.64
N PRO A 206 8.35 15.01 -14.86
CA PRO A 206 8.61 13.64 -15.28
C PRO A 206 7.35 12.79 -15.22
N ARG A 207 7.10 12.07 -16.31
CA ARG A 207 6.12 10.99 -16.41
C ARG A 207 6.84 9.66 -16.39
N HIS A 208 6.29 8.71 -15.66
CA HIS A 208 6.76 7.34 -15.63
C HIS A 208 5.90 6.50 -16.57
N ILE A 209 6.43 6.23 -17.73
CA ILE A 209 5.80 5.41 -18.77
C ILE A 209 6.58 4.11 -18.90
N GLU A 210 5.90 3.00 -19.01
CA GLU A 210 6.54 1.71 -19.16
C GLU A 210 5.91 0.90 -20.29
N ILE A 211 6.74 0.13 -21.00
CA ILE A 211 6.31 -0.70 -22.12
C ILE A 211 6.33 -2.17 -21.71
N GLN A 212 5.18 -2.85 -21.81
CA GLN A 212 5.13 -4.29 -21.67
C GLN A 212 5.76 -4.95 -22.91
N VAL A 213 6.85 -5.70 -22.71
CA VAL A 213 7.42 -6.55 -23.76
C VAL A 213 7.09 -8.01 -23.48
N PHE A 214 7.01 -8.79 -24.56
CA PHE A 214 6.91 -10.24 -24.48
C PHE A 214 7.78 -10.86 -25.57
N ALA A 215 8.60 -11.86 -25.21
CA ALA A 215 9.51 -12.51 -26.14
C ALA A 215 9.48 -14.04 -25.98
N ASP A 216 9.74 -14.77 -27.05
CA ASP A 216 9.87 -16.22 -27.04
C ASP A 216 11.34 -16.68 -27.22
N ALA A 217 11.56 -17.99 -27.09
CA ALA A 217 12.86 -18.59 -27.28
C ALA A 217 13.27 -18.72 -28.78
N HIS A 218 12.39 -18.35 -29.71
CA HIS A 218 12.60 -18.43 -31.17
C HIS A 218 13.06 -17.09 -31.76
N GLY A 219 13.20 -16.03 -30.95
CA GLY A 219 13.65 -14.72 -31.34
C GLY A 219 12.55 -13.74 -31.73
N HIS A 220 11.27 -14.14 -31.58
CA HIS A 220 10.16 -13.22 -31.71
C HIS A 220 10.02 -12.40 -30.43
N ALA A 221 9.83 -11.10 -30.59
CA ALA A 221 9.56 -10.20 -29.49
C ALA A 221 8.59 -9.11 -29.95
N VAL A 222 7.60 -8.80 -29.11
CA VAL A 222 6.55 -7.81 -29.35
C VAL A 222 6.42 -6.89 -28.15
N HIS A 223 5.82 -5.72 -28.34
CA HIS A 223 5.32 -4.90 -27.25
C HIS A 223 3.79 -4.97 -27.20
N LEU A 224 3.24 -4.91 -26.00
CA LEU A 224 1.80 -4.97 -25.73
C LEU A 224 1.23 -3.60 -25.30
N GLY A 225 1.83 -2.52 -25.79
CA GLY A 225 1.49 -1.17 -25.41
C GLY A 225 2.17 -0.71 -24.10
N GLU A 226 1.83 0.51 -23.75
CA GLU A 226 2.35 1.17 -22.55
C GLU A 226 1.36 1.16 -21.38
N ARG A 227 1.95 1.39 -20.20
CA ARG A 227 1.26 1.79 -18.97
C ARG A 227 1.78 3.13 -18.48
N GLU A 228 0.89 3.93 -17.92
CA GLU A 228 1.20 5.17 -17.20
C GLU A 228 1.27 4.88 -15.72
N CYS A 229 2.41 5.14 -15.09
CA CYS A 229 2.69 4.84 -13.68
C CYS A 229 3.13 6.07 -12.87
N SER A 230 2.76 7.28 -13.33
CA SER A 230 3.21 8.53 -12.71
C SER A 230 2.54 8.82 -11.36
N LEU A 231 1.36 8.25 -11.08
CA LEU A 231 0.72 8.42 -9.77
C LEU A 231 1.39 7.51 -8.75
N GLN A 232 2.38 8.07 -8.07
CA GLN A 232 3.22 7.36 -7.11
C GLN A 232 3.53 8.23 -5.89
N ARG A 233 3.89 7.60 -4.78
CA ARG A 233 4.38 8.25 -3.57
C ARG A 233 5.70 7.62 -3.17
N ARG A 234 6.75 8.44 -3.00
CA ARG A 234 8.10 7.95 -2.66
C ARG A 234 8.54 6.78 -3.55
N HIS A 235 8.29 6.91 -4.87
CA HIS A 235 8.56 5.89 -5.90
C HIS A 235 7.70 4.61 -5.82
N GLN A 236 6.71 4.55 -4.92
CA GLN A 236 5.74 3.46 -4.87
C GLN A 236 4.54 3.84 -5.75
N LYS A 237 4.29 3.05 -6.80
CA LYS A 237 3.13 3.21 -7.68
C LYS A 237 1.84 2.99 -6.88
N ILE A 238 0.81 3.79 -7.14
CA ILE A 238 -0.47 3.80 -6.41
C ILE A 238 -1.64 3.56 -7.35
N ILE A 239 -1.63 4.25 -8.51
CA ILE A 239 -2.60 4.08 -9.59
C ILE A 239 -1.83 3.95 -10.89
N GLU A 240 -2.20 2.96 -11.68
CA GLU A 240 -1.66 2.70 -13.02
C GLU A 240 -2.79 2.63 -14.05
N GLU A 241 -2.51 3.07 -15.25
CA GLU A 241 -3.48 3.04 -16.34
C GLU A 241 -2.87 2.64 -17.68
N ALA A 242 -3.67 2.06 -18.55
CA ALA A 242 -3.32 1.71 -19.93
C ALA A 242 -4.50 2.01 -20.88
N PRO A 243 -4.22 2.65 -22.03
CA PRO A 243 -2.98 3.29 -22.43
C PRO A 243 -2.71 4.61 -21.69
N SER A 244 -1.49 5.17 -21.82
CA SER A 244 -1.17 6.48 -21.23
C SER A 244 -1.96 7.61 -21.91
N PRO A 245 -2.53 8.56 -21.15
CA PRO A 245 -3.17 9.75 -21.73
C PRO A 245 -2.17 10.75 -22.34
N LEU A 246 -0.86 10.55 -22.15
CA LEU A 246 0.19 11.42 -22.68
C LEU A 246 0.58 11.08 -24.13
N LEU A 247 0.62 9.78 -24.47
CA LEU A 247 1.25 9.33 -25.71
C LEU A 247 0.29 9.32 -26.90
N ASP A 248 0.75 9.87 -28.01
CA ASP A 248 0.16 9.60 -29.31
C ASP A 248 0.62 8.25 -29.89
N GLU A 249 -0.08 7.77 -30.89
CA GLU A 249 0.21 6.47 -31.51
C GLU A 249 1.63 6.39 -32.08
N ALA A 250 2.13 7.47 -32.67
CA ALA A 250 3.46 7.50 -33.28
C ALA A 250 4.56 7.38 -32.19
N THR A 251 4.37 8.02 -31.05
CA THR A 251 5.30 7.93 -29.93
C THR A 251 5.21 6.54 -29.27
N ARG A 252 4.00 5.98 -29.09
CA ARG A 252 3.79 4.60 -28.61
C ARG A 252 4.56 3.60 -29.45
N GLN A 253 4.46 3.68 -30.77
CA GLN A 253 5.16 2.77 -31.69
C GLN A 253 6.69 2.92 -31.59
N ARG A 254 7.20 4.15 -31.50
CA ARG A 254 8.66 4.37 -31.33
C ARG A 254 9.16 3.81 -29.99
N MET A 255 8.45 4.07 -28.90
CA MET A 255 8.80 3.55 -27.59
C MET A 255 8.69 2.03 -27.55
N GLY A 256 7.64 1.47 -28.14
CA GLY A 256 7.46 0.03 -28.24
C GLY A 256 8.60 -0.65 -29.01
N ALA A 257 8.97 -0.11 -30.17
CA ALA A 257 10.12 -0.61 -30.96
C ALA A 257 11.44 -0.51 -30.17
N SER A 258 11.64 0.57 -29.41
CA SER A 258 12.78 0.77 -28.53
C SER A 258 12.82 -0.29 -27.42
N ALA A 259 11.68 -0.58 -26.80
CA ALA A 259 11.59 -1.62 -25.75
C ALA A 259 11.85 -3.03 -26.28
N VAL A 260 11.34 -3.34 -27.49
CA VAL A 260 11.63 -4.61 -28.17
C VAL A 260 13.12 -4.73 -28.51
N ALA A 261 13.77 -3.63 -28.93
CA ALA A 261 15.21 -3.62 -29.18
C ALA A 261 16.02 -3.88 -27.90
N ALA A 262 15.63 -3.28 -26.75
CA ALA A 262 16.23 -3.53 -25.46
C ALA A 262 16.12 -5.01 -25.06
N ALA A 263 14.93 -5.60 -25.18
CA ALA A 263 14.69 -7.01 -24.86
C ALA A 263 15.53 -7.96 -25.76
N LYS A 264 15.58 -7.69 -27.04
CA LYS A 264 16.38 -8.48 -28.00
C LYS A 264 17.89 -8.40 -27.70
N ALA A 265 18.39 -7.23 -27.28
CA ALA A 265 19.81 -7.02 -26.98
C ALA A 265 20.34 -7.96 -25.88
N VAL A 266 19.47 -8.44 -24.98
CA VAL A 266 19.85 -9.34 -23.87
C VAL A 266 19.31 -10.77 -24.06
N GLY A 267 18.74 -11.09 -25.24
CA GLY A 267 18.15 -12.41 -25.49
C GLY A 267 17.00 -12.71 -24.51
N TYR A 268 16.14 -11.73 -24.28
CA TYR A 268 15.03 -11.84 -23.32
C TYR A 268 13.99 -12.88 -23.74
N VAL A 269 13.43 -13.58 -22.75
CA VAL A 269 12.34 -14.56 -22.96
C VAL A 269 11.29 -14.37 -21.86
N GLY A 270 10.02 -14.44 -22.21
CA GLY A 270 8.89 -14.26 -21.30
C GLY A 270 8.39 -12.82 -21.23
N ALA A 271 7.63 -12.53 -20.17
CA ALA A 271 7.11 -11.19 -19.89
C ALA A 271 8.17 -10.33 -19.23
N GLY A 272 8.35 -9.10 -19.72
CA GLY A 272 9.23 -8.10 -19.13
C GLY A 272 8.69 -6.70 -19.36
N THR A 273 9.22 -5.73 -18.66
CA THR A 273 8.79 -4.35 -18.75
C THR A 273 9.99 -3.42 -18.87
N VAL A 274 9.95 -2.53 -19.85
CA VAL A 274 10.97 -1.49 -20.03
C VAL A 274 10.39 -0.17 -19.54
N GLU A 275 10.98 0.40 -18.51
CA GLU A 275 10.57 1.65 -17.89
C GLU A 275 11.29 2.85 -18.51
N TYR A 276 10.52 3.89 -18.79
CA TYR A 276 11.00 5.13 -19.39
C TYR A 276 10.57 6.33 -18.55
N ILE A 277 11.46 7.33 -18.47
CA ILE A 277 11.11 8.67 -18.04
C ILE A 277 10.84 9.54 -19.27
N VAL A 278 9.71 10.24 -19.23
CA VAL A 278 9.24 11.11 -20.32
C VAL A 278 8.96 12.48 -19.75
N SER A 279 9.40 13.57 -20.42
CA SER A 279 8.97 14.91 -20.01
C SER A 279 7.55 15.17 -20.53
N ALA A 280 6.64 15.59 -19.63
CA ALA A 280 5.29 16.00 -20.03
C ALA A 280 5.31 17.20 -21.00
N ASP A 281 6.34 18.04 -20.94
CA ASP A 281 6.53 19.22 -21.81
C ASP A 281 6.98 18.82 -23.22
N ARG A 282 7.61 17.64 -23.37
CA ARG A 282 8.17 17.10 -24.61
C ARG A 282 7.92 15.60 -24.73
N PRO A 283 6.67 15.15 -24.97
CA PRO A 283 6.29 13.73 -24.95
C PRO A 283 7.04 12.86 -25.97
N GLY A 284 7.61 13.49 -27.00
CA GLY A 284 8.43 12.79 -28.01
C GLY A 284 9.84 12.43 -27.54
N GLU A 285 10.30 13.01 -26.41
CA GLU A 285 11.60 12.70 -25.76
C GLU A 285 11.36 11.74 -24.61
N TYR A 286 11.87 10.53 -24.74
CA TYR A 286 11.79 9.50 -23.72
C TYR A 286 13.16 8.84 -23.50
N PHE A 287 13.43 8.41 -22.30
CA PHE A 287 14.72 7.85 -21.93
C PHE A 287 14.54 6.60 -21.08
N PHE A 288 15.29 5.56 -21.41
CA PHE A 288 15.35 4.32 -20.64
C PHE A 288 15.77 4.58 -19.19
N MET A 289 15.05 4.00 -18.26
CA MET A 289 15.36 4.00 -16.84
C MET A 289 15.91 2.65 -16.40
N GLU A 290 15.11 1.60 -16.55
CA GLU A 290 15.44 0.23 -16.21
C GLU A 290 14.57 -0.76 -16.95
N MET A 291 14.94 -2.04 -16.89
CA MET A 291 14.10 -3.13 -17.36
C MET A 291 13.81 -4.09 -16.22
N ASN A 292 12.53 -4.25 -15.88
CA ASN A 292 12.08 -5.25 -14.92
C ASN A 292 11.96 -6.60 -15.61
N THR A 293 12.81 -7.55 -15.17
CA THR A 293 12.96 -8.87 -15.78
C THR A 293 11.96 -9.90 -15.22
N ARG A 294 10.72 -9.49 -15.05
CA ARG A 294 9.63 -10.25 -14.45
C ARG A 294 8.27 -9.77 -14.91
N LEU A 295 7.22 -10.49 -14.53
CA LEU A 295 5.86 -9.98 -14.60
C LEU A 295 5.71 -8.78 -13.64
N GLN A 296 5.06 -7.71 -14.09
CA GLN A 296 4.79 -6.53 -13.25
C GLN A 296 3.54 -6.70 -12.39
N VAL A 297 3.46 -5.95 -11.29
CA VAL A 297 2.27 -5.88 -10.42
C VAL A 297 1.06 -5.42 -11.25
N GLU A 298 1.26 -4.38 -12.04
CA GLU A 298 0.28 -3.67 -12.87
C GLU A 298 -0.01 -4.32 -14.24
N HIS A 299 0.43 -5.58 -14.46
CA HIS A 299 0.13 -6.30 -15.70
C HIS A 299 -1.38 -6.41 -16.02
N PRO A 300 -2.31 -6.40 -15.04
CA PRO A 300 -3.73 -6.53 -15.32
C PRO A 300 -4.30 -5.44 -16.21
N VAL A 301 -3.79 -4.18 -16.15
CA VAL A 301 -4.30 -3.13 -17.04
C VAL A 301 -3.96 -3.42 -18.50
N THR A 302 -2.78 -3.98 -18.78
CA THR A 302 -2.40 -4.45 -20.12
C THR A 302 -3.28 -5.61 -20.56
N GLU A 303 -3.56 -6.58 -19.68
CA GLU A 303 -4.44 -7.71 -19.98
C GLU A 303 -5.84 -7.25 -20.39
N LEU A 304 -6.41 -6.28 -19.67
CA LEU A 304 -7.77 -5.81 -19.92
C LEU A 304 -7.88 -5.01 -21.25
N VAL A 305 -6.86 -4.28 -21.66
CA VAL A 305 -6.90 -3.54 -22.92
C VAL A 305 -6.49 -4.37 -24.13
N THR A 306 -5.72 -5.46 -23.95
CA THR A 306 -5.30 -6.37 -25.03
C THR A 306 -6.18 -7.60 -25.16
N GLY A 307 -6.84 -8.01 -24.09
CA GLY A 307 -7.60 -9.28 -24.01
C GLY A 307 -6.70 -10.51 -23.86
N LEU A 308 -5.42 -10.34 -23.50
CA LEU A 308 -4.45 -11.41 -23.34
C LEU A 308 -4.31 -11.81 -21.85
N ASP A 309 -4.05 -13.09 -21.56
CA ASP A 309 -3.58 -13.55 -20.25
C ASP A 309 -2.05 -13.70 -20.29
N LEU A 310 -1.33 -12.79 -19.62
CA LEU A 310 0.13 -12.78 -19.66
C LEU A 310 0.74 -13.97 -18.92
N VAL A 311 0.07 -14.51 -17.91
CA VAL A 311 0.53 -15.74 -17.21
C VAL A 311 0.38 -16.95 -18.13
N GLU A 312 -0.72 -17.06 -18.89
CA GLU A 312 -0.87 -18.12 -19.90
C GLU A 312 0.27 -18.04 -20.94
N LEU A 313 0.55 -16.85 -21.44
CA LEU A 313 1.64 -16.65 -22.41
C LEU A 313 3.01 -17.02 -21.79
N GLN A 314 3.27 -16.67 -20.51
CA GLN A 314 4.50 -17.09 -19.82
C GLN A 314 4.63 -18.62 -19.76
N LEU A 315 3.54 -19.31 -19.44
CA LEU A 315 3.51 -20.78 -19.39
C LEU A 315 3.78 -21.41 -20.76
N ARG A 316 3.16 -20.90 -21.81
CA ARG A 316 3.34 -21.40 -23.21
C ARG A 316 4.77 -21.18 -23.69
N VAL A 317 5.34 -19.98 -23.49
CA VAL A 317 6.71 -19.66 -23.90
C VAL A 317 7.72 -20.50 -23.08
N ALA A 318 7.48 -20.68 -21.78
CA ALA A 318 8.34 -21.55 -20.94
C ALA A 318 8.27 -23.02 -21.35
N ALA A 319 7.15 -23.46 -21.96
CA ALA A 319 7.01 -24.79 -22.57
C ALA A 319 7.67 -24.90 -23.97
N GLY A 320 8.32 -23.81 -24.46
CA GLY A 320 9.00 -23.77 -25.75
C GLY A 320 8.09 -23.43 -26.93
N GLU A 321 6.86 -23.01 -26.69
CA GLU A 321 5.95 -22.55 -27.79
C GLU A 321 6.38 -21.16 -28.28
N PRO A 322 6.25 -20.90 -29.60
CA PRO A 322 6.41 -19.55 -30.13
C PRO A 322 5.22 -18.67 -29.70
N LEU A 323 5.42 -17.34 -29.73
CA LEU A 323 4.32 -16.40 -29.55
C LEU A 323 3.22 -16.68 -30.60
N PRO A 324 1.93 -16.76 -30.17
CA PRO A 324 0.83 -17.11 -31.08
C PRO A 324 0.35 -15.93 -31.95
N PHE A 325 1.00 -14.80 -31.89
CA PHE A 325 0.65 -13.56 -32.64
C PHE A 325 1.92 -12.73 -32.95
N SER A 326 1.79 -11.85 -33.91
CA SER A 326 2.79 -10.86 -34.32
C SER A 326 2.50 -9.49 -33.70
N GLN A 327 3.37 -8.49 -33.94
CA GLN A 327 3.13 -7.13 -33.47
C GLN A 327 1.86 -6.52 -34.07
N ASP A 328 1.54 -6.83 -35.33
CA ASP A 328 0.39 -6.28 -36.03
C ASP A 328 -0.95 -6.81 -35.51
N ASP A 329 -0.93 -7.91 -34.75
CA ASP A 329 -2.12 -8.50 -34.15
C ASP A 329 -2.45 -7.85 -32.79
N VAL A 330 -1.52 -7.06 -32.22
CA VAL A 330 -1.70 -6.40 -30.91
C VAL A 330 -2.57 -5.17 -31.07
N VAL A 331 -3.76 -5.20 -30.50
CA VAL A 331 -4.72 -4.10 -30.55
C VAL A 331 -5.13 -3.70 -29.15
N LEU A 332 -4.92 -2.43 -28.81
CA LEU A 332 -5.40 -1.86 -27.53
C LEU A 332 -6.86 -1.42 -27.68
N ARG A 333 -7.74 -1.86 -26.77
CA ARG A 333 -9.16 -1.56 -26.77
C ARG A 333 -9.62 -0.95 -25.47
N GLY A 334 -10.26 0.22 -25.56
CA GLY A 334 -10.75 0.93 -24.38
C GLY A 334 -9.61 1.45 -23.51
N HIS A 335 -9.89 1.53 -22.21
CA HIS A 335 -8.97 2.05 -21.20
C HIS A 335 -9.11 1.24 -19.91
N SER A 336 -8.01 0.91 -19.27
CA SER A 336 -8.01 0.21 -17.98
C SER A 336 -7.24 1.01 -16.94
N VAL A 337 -7.73 0.99 -15.71
CA VAL A 337 -7.09 1.65 -14.56
C VAL A 337 -7.06 0.66 -13.40
N GLU A 338 -5.91 0.58 -12.75
CA GLU A 338 -5.66 -0.21 -11.53
C GLU A 338 -5.40 0.71 -10.35
N ALA A 339 -5.91 0.37 -9.18
CA ALA A 339 -5.55 1.01 -7.91
C ALA A 339 -5.07 -0.05 -6.92
N ARG A 340 -3.95 0.25 -6.25
CA ARG A 340 -3.37 -0.64 -5.23
C ARG A 340 -3.91 -0.30 -3.86
N VAL A 341 -4.58 -1.28 -3.23
CA VAL A 341 -5.06 -1.16 -1.86
C VAL A 341 -3.95 -1.61 -0.91
N TYR A 342 -3.50 -0.68 -0.07
CA TYR A 342 -2.44 -0.89 0.92
C TYR A 342 -2.99 -0.83 2.35
N ALA A 343 -2.38 -1.61 3.26
CA ALA A 343 -2.56 -1.49 4.70
C ALA A 343 -1.73 -0.30 5.22
N GLU A 344 -2.21 0.90 4.99
CA GLU A 344 -1.55 2.17 5.34
C GLU A 344 -2.57 3.18 5.83
N ASP A 345 -2.14 4.08 6.70
CA ASP A 345 -2.94 5.21 7.18
C ASP A 345 -2.45 6.53 6.54
N PRO A 346 -3.14 7.02 5.50
CA PRO A 346 -2.75 8.25 4.82
C PRO A 346 -2.74 9.49 5.73
N ALA A 347 -3.66 9.59 6.69
CA ALA A 347 -3.75 10.72 7.62
C ALA A 347 -2.55 10.78 8.58
N ARG A 348 -1.92 9.62 8.85
CA ARG A 348 -0.72 9.51 9.69
C ARG A 348 0.56 9.33 8.87
N GLY A 349 0.65 9.99 7.71
CA GLY A 349 1.83 9.94 6.85
C GLY A 349 2.07 8.58 6.18
N PHE A 350 1.00 7.79 5.97
CA PHE A 350 1.04 6.44 5.40
C PHE A 350 1.81 5.44 6.26
N LEU A 351 1.68 5.57 7.58
CA LEU A 351 2.22 4.54 8.46
C LEU A 351 1.54 3.19 8.16
N PRO A 352 2.32 2.10 8.13
CA PRO A 352 1.77 0.77 7.99
C PRO A 352 0.74 0.47 9.09
N THR A 353 -0.39 -0.07 8.67
CA THR A 353 -1.43 -0.59 9.55
C THR A 353 -1.36 -2.10 9.61
N GLY A 354 -2.13 -2.70 10.51
CA GLY A 354 -2.23 -4.14 10.63
C GLY A 354 -3.41 -4.52 11.51
N GLY A 355 -3.61 -5.82 11.65
CA GLY A 355 -4.70 -6.37 12.44
C GLY A 355 -5.40 -7.52 11.72
N ARG A 356 -6.50 -7.97 12.31
CA ARG A 356 -7.32 -9.05 11.76
C ARG A 356 -8.39 -8.50 10.84
N VAL A 357 -8.53 -9.07 9.66
CA VAL A 357 -9.65 -8.77 8.75
C VAL A 357 -10.95 -9.28 9.36
N LEU A 358 -11.76 -8.38 9.91
CA LEU A 358 -13.02 -8.70 10.58
C LEU A 358 -14.17 -8.89 9.58
N ALA A 359 -14.16 -8.09 8.52
CA ALA A 359 -15.08 -8.22 7.40
C ALA A 359 -14.43 -7.74 6.12
N LEU A 360 -14.71 -8.42 5.02
CA LEU A 360 -14.23 -8.08 3.68
C LEU A 360 -15.39 -8.10 2.70
N SER A 361 -15.51 -7.04 1.89
CA SER A 361 -16.43 -6.97 0.76
C SER A 361 -15.67 -6.35 -0.41
N GLU A 362 -15.34 -7.18 -1.40
CA GLU A 362 -14.65 -6.76 -2.61
C GLU A 362 -15.66 -6.42 -3.72
N PRO A 363 -15.40 -5.38 -4.53
CA PRO A 363 -16.26 -5.04 -5.66
C PRO A 363 -16.26 -6.16 -6.70
N SER A 364 -17.40 -6.36 -7.33
CA SER A 364 -17.59 -7.33 -8.39
C SER A 364 -18.53 -6.77 -9.46
N GLY A 365 -18.52 -7.36 -10.63
CA GLY A 365 -19.39 -6.99 -11.75
C GLY A 365 -18.65 -6.95 -13.07
N ASP A 366 -19.38 -6.63 -14.13
CA ASP A 366 -18.80 -6.53 -15.47
C ASP A 366 -17.72 -5.46 -15.51
N HIS A 367 -16.56 -5.82 -16.09
CA HIS A 367 -15.40 -4.94 -16.20
C HIS A 367 -14.77 -4.49 -14.88
N VAL A 368 -15.03 -5.20 -13.79
CA VAL A 368 -14.37 -5.03 -12.49
C VAL A 368 -13.64 -6.32 -12.14
N ARG A 369 -12.35 -6.22 -11.89
CA ARG A 369 -11.48 -7.31 -11.45
C ARG A 369 -10.83 -6.93 -10.12
N VAL A 370 -10.75 -7.87 -9.20
CA VAL A 370 -9.98 -7.74 -7.97
C VAL A 370 -8.98 -8.88 -7.90
N ASP A 371 -7.72 -8.55 -7.79
CA ASP A 371 -6.67 -9.50 -7.46
C ASP A 371 -6.31 -9.29 -5.98
N SER A 372 -6.65 -10.25 -5.13
CA SER A 372 -6.58 -10.14 -3.67
C SER A 372 -6.06 -11.42 -3.04
N GLY A 373 -5.26 -11.25 -1.99
CA GLY A 373 -4.79 -12.34 -1.13
C GLY A 373 -5.58 -12.50 0.17
N LEU A 374 -6.66 -11.73 0.35
CA LEU A 374 -7.38 -11.62 1.62
C LEU A 374 -8.61 -12.53 1.69
N ASP A 375 -8.91 -12.90 2.94
CA ASP A 375 -10.20 -13.43 3.38
C ASP A 375 -10.55 -12.85 4.76
N THR A 376 -11.83 -12.93 5.14
CA THR A 376 -12.21 -12.66 6.54
C THR A 376 -11.45 -13.60 7.47
N GLY A 377 -10.85 -13.04 8.52
CA GLY A 377 -10.00 -13.76 9.47
C GLY A 377 -8.50 -13.74 9.11
N THR A 378 -8.09 -13.19 7.96
CA THR A 378 -6.67 -13.02 7.62
C THR A 378 -6.01 -12.05 8.61
N GLU A 379 -4.84 -12.44 9.13
CA GLU A 379 -3.98 -11.55 9.93
C GLU A 379 -3.04 -10.76 9.00
N VAL A 380 -3.15 -9.43 9.04
CA VAL A 380 -2.27 -8.51 8.32
C VAL A 380 -1.18 -8.05 9.29
N GLY A 381 0.03 -8.56 9.10
CA GLY A 381 1.19 -8.25 9.94
C GLY A 381 2.25 -7.42 9.22
N GLY A 382 3.28 -6.99 9.95
CA GLY A 382 4.39 -6.17 9.43
C GLY A 382 5.50 -6.93 8.69
N SER A 383 5.37 -8.25 8.47
CA SER A 383 6.47 -9.08 7.94
C SER A 383 6.68 -8.98 6.43
N TYR A 384 5.68 -8.52 5.68
CA TYR A 384 5.69 -8.46 4.21
C TYR A 384 5.22 -7.09 3.71
N ASP A 385 5.19 -6.93 2.39
CA ASP A 385 4.71 -5.71 1.72
C ASP A 385 3.26 -5.40 2.12
N PRO A 386 2.89 -4.13 2.37
CA PRO A 386 1.56 -3.74 2.82
C PRO A 386 0.46 -3.87 1.75
N MET A 387 0.79 -4.22 0.50
CA MET A 387 -0.20 -4.36 -0.55
C MET A 387 -1.13 -5.54 -0.27
N LEU A 388 -2.42 -5.24 -0.12
CA LEU A 388 -3.48 -6.18 0.23
C LEU A 388 -4.20 -6.73 -1.00
N ALA A 389 -4.50 -5.84 -1.94
CA ALA A 389 -5.26 -6.16 -3.15
C ALA A 389 -5.02 -5.10 -4.23
N LYS A 390 -5.42 -5.43 -5.45
CA LYS A 390 -5.52 -4.50 -6.58
C LYS A 390 -6.96 -4.51 -7.07
N VAL A 391 -7.51 -3.31 -7.32
CA VAL A 391 -8.81 -3.13 -7.94
C VAL A 391 -8.59 -2.60 -9.34
N ILE A 392 -8.98 -3.37 -10.33
CA ILE A 392 -8.74 -3.10 -11.75
C ILE A 392 -10.08 -2.98 -12.46
N VAL A 393 -10.21 -1.97 -13.32
CA VAL A 393 -11.43 -1.77 -14.11
C VAL A 393 -11.09 -1.52 -15.58
N TRP A 394 -12.05 -1.81 -16.45
CA TRP A 394 -12.01 -1.46 -17.85
C TRP A 394 -13.18 -0.53 -18.20
N GLY A 395 -12.96 0.42 -19.09
CA GLY A 395 -13.97 1.30 -19.68
C GLY A 395 -13.76 1.46 -21.19
N ALA A 396 -14.78 1.87 -21.92
CA ALA A 396 -14.66 2.17 -23.35
C ALA A 396 -13.74 3.37 -23.60
N ASP A 397 -13.63 4.25 -22.61
CA ASP A 397 -12.71 5.38 -22.58
C ASP A 397 -12.18 5.62 -21.16
N ARG A 398 -11.18 6.52 -21.04
CA ARG A 398 -10.54 6.86 -19.76
C ARG A 398 -11.53 7.40 -18.73
N ALA A 399 -12.43 8.29 -19.14
CA ALA A 399 -13.39 8.90 -18.22
C ALA A 399 -14.35 7.85 -17.63
N GLU A 400 -14.79 6.89 -18.43
CA GLU A 400 -15.60 5.77 -17.94
C GLU A 400 -14.80 4.89 -16.98
N ALA A 401 -13.54 4.55 -17.31
CA ALA A 401 -12.68 3.74 -16.46
C ALA A 401 -12.46 4.40 -15.09
N LEU A 402 -12.12 5.70 -15.05
CA LEU A 402 -11.94 6.44 -13.79
C LEU A 402 -13.22 6.44 -12.93
N ARG A 403 -14.37 6.74 -13.54
CA ARG A 403 -15.67 6.71 -12.80
C ARG A 403 -15.99 5.32 -12.28
N ARG A 404 -15.69 4.27 -13.06
CA ARG A 404 -15.91 2.87 -12.66
C ARG A 404 -14.99 2.47 -11.51
N LEU A 405 -13.72 2.89 -11.52
CA LEU A 405 -12.78 2.62 -10.45
C LEU A 405 -13.19 3.34 -9.15
N ASP A 406 -13.56 4.62 -9.21
CA ASP A 406 -14.07 5.34 -8.03
C ASP A 406 -15.29 4.64 -7.41
N ARG A 407 -16.23 4.19 -8.26
CA ARG A 407 -17.40 3.44 -7.79
C ARG A 407 -17.03 2.09 -7.20
N ALA A 408 -16.11 1.35 -7.81
CA ALA A 408 -15.62 0.08 -7.30
C ALA A 408 -14.96 0.24 -5.93
N LEU A 409 -14.04 1.21 -5.79
CA LEU A 409 -13.41 1.55 -4.51
C LEU A 409 -14.44 2.02 -3.47
N GLY A 410 -15.50 2.73 -3.89
CA GLY A 410 -16.60 3.12 -3.01
C GLY A 410 -17.40 1.94 -2.44
N SER A 411 -17.37 0.78 -3.09
CA SER A 411 -17.99 -0.46 -2.59
C SER A 411 -16.98 -1.42 -1.94
N TYR A 412 -15.68 -1.15 -2.05
CA TYR A 412 -14.65 -1.91 -1.35
C TYR A 412 -14.75 -1.61 0.15
N THR A 413 -14.89 -2.63 0.96
CA THR A 413 -14.93 -2.51 2.41
C THR A 413 -14.03 -3.55 3.05
N LEU A 414 -13.07 -3.11 3.85
CA LEU A 414 -12.23 -3.94 4.70
C LEU A 414 -12.30 -3.37 6.11
N LEU A 415 -12.78 -4.16 7.07
CA LEU A 415 -12.88 -3.78 8.48
C LEU A 415 -11.87 -4.57 9.30
N GLY A 416 -11.29 -3.93 10.32
CA GLY A 416 -10.24 -4.49 11.18
C GLY A 416 -8.83 -4.04 10.83
N VAL A 417 -8.63 -3.47 9.63
CA VAL A 417 -7.35 -2.94 9.15
C VAL A 417 -7.58 -1.60 8.46
N GLY A 418 -6.79 -0.59 8.79
CA GLY A 418 -6.80 0.69 8.08
C GLY A 418 -6.26 0.54 6.66
N THR A 419 -6.85 1.26 5.69
CA THR A 419 -6.45 1.19 4.29
C THR A 419 -6.41 2.56 3.63
N ASN A 420 -5.70 2.65 2.50
CA ASN A 420 -5.62 3.86 1.67
C ASN A 420 -6.83 4.07 0.73
N VAL A 421 -7.94 3.31 0.86
CA VAL A 421 -9.06 3.34 -0.11
C VAL A 421 -9.70 4.71 -0.24
N ALA A 422 -9.92 5.41 0.88
CA ALA A 422 -10.49 6.77 0.86
C ALA A 422 -9.56 7.76 0.12
N PHE A 423 -8.25 7.67 0.36
CA PHE A 423 -7.22 8.43 -0.32
C PHE A 423 -7.19 8.13 -1.84
N LEU A 424 -7.26 6.88 -2.25
CA LEU A 424 -7.33 6.49 -3.67
C LEU A 424 -8.54 7.14 -4.36
N ARG A 425 -9.68 7.19 -3.70
CA ARG A 425 -10.88 7.84 -4.24
C ARG A 425 -10.74 9.36 -4.32
N ALA A 426 -10.11 9.99 -3.33
CA ALA A 426 -9.79 11.42 -3.39
C ALA A 426 -8.85 11.71 -4.57
N LEU A 427 -7.80 10.91 -4.74
CA LEU A 427 -6.83 11.04 -5.83
C LEU A 427 -7.48 10.88 -7.21
N LEU A 428 -8.38 9.90 -7.40
CA LEU A 428 -9.10 9.71 -8.66
C LEU A 428 -9.98 10.91 -9.06
N ARG A 429 -10.46 11.67 -8.08
CA ARG A 429 -11.31 12.86 -8.28
C ARG A 429 -10.51 14.15 -8.36
N HIS A 430 -9.19 14.08 -8.20
CA HIS A 430 -8.34 15.26 -8.32
C HIS A 430 -8.41 15.81 -9.75
N PRO A 431 -8.57 17.14 -9.94
CA PRO A 431 -8.78 17.74 -11.27
C PRO A 431 -7.68 17.43 -12.29
N ASP A 432 -6.42 17.32 -11.83
CA ASP A 432 -5.30 16.99 -12.70
C ASP A 432 -5.32 15.51 -13.13
N VAL A 433 -5.77 14.61 -12.25
CA VAL A 433 -5.95 13.20 -12.57
C VAL A 433 -7.07 13.02 -13.59
N GLU A 434 -8.23 13.64 -13.38
CA GLU A 434 -9.34 13.61 -14.34
C GLU A 434 -8.91 14.15 -15.71
N ALA A 435 -8.15 15.24 -15.73
CA ALA A 435 -7.65 15.87 -16.95
C ALA A 435 -6.44 15.16 -17.60
N GLY A 436 -5.87 14.12 -16.99
CA GLY A 436 -4.69 13.42 -17.48
C GLY A 436 -3.37 14.20 -17.35
N ARG A 437 -3.35 15.27 -16.57
CA ARG A 437 -2.13 16.06 -16.26
C ARG A 437 -1.38 15.43 -15.09
N LEU A 438 -0.80 14.28 -15.34
CA LEU A 438 -0.10 13.50 -14.35
C LEU A 438 1.41 13.86 -14.34
N ASP A 439 2.05 13.67 -13.22
CA ASP A 439 3.51 13.63 -13.07
C ASP A 439 3.87 12.92 -11.74
N THR A 440 5.14 12.55 -11.58
CA THR A 440 5.59 11.77 -10.41
C THR A 440 5.57 12.55 -9.10
N GLY A 441 5.42 13.86 -9.13
CA GLY A 441 5.33 14.73 -7.95
C GLY A 441 3.91 15.14 -7.57
N LEU A 442 2.88 14.77 -8.36
CA LEU A 442 1.50 15.23 -8.14
C LEU A 442 0.98 14.85 -6.76
N VAL A 443 1.17 13.60 -6.37
CA VAL A 443 0.69 13.10 -5.07
C VAL A 443 1.32 13.87 -3.90
N GLU A 444 2.63 14.08 -3.94
CA GLU A 444 3.34 14.79 -2.87
C GLU A 444 2.91 16.26 -2.76
N ARG A 445 2.68 16.94 -3.89
CA ARG A 445 2.23 18.35 -3.90
C ARG A 445 0.80 18.53 -3.42
N SER A 446 -0.05 17.53 -3.62
CA SER A 446 -1.47 17.56 -3.26
C SER A 446 -1.77 16.79 -1.97
N LEU A 447 -0.74 16.40 -1.21
CA LEU A 447 -0.89 15.47 -0.09
C LEU A 447 -1.85 16.00 0.97
N ASP A 448 -1.71 17.26 1.39
CA ASP A 448 -2.57 17.88 2.41
C ASP A 448 -4.04 17.93 1.97
N GLU A 449 -4.30 18.19 0.68
CA GLU A 449 -5.66 18.17 0.13
C GLU A 449 -6.23 16.74 0.08
N LEU A 450 -5.41 15.77 -0.30
CA LEU A 450 -5.80 14.37 -0.47
C LEU A 450 -5.99 13.62 0.85
N THR A 451 -5.28 14.04 1.92
CA THR A 451 -5.30 13.40 3.24
C THR A 451 -5.97 14.26 4.31
N GLY A 452 -6.45 15.46 3.96
CA GLY A 452 -7.07 16.38 4.91
C GLY A 452 -8.07 15.66 5.81
N GLU A 453 -7.93 15.86 7.11
CA GLU A 453 -8.75 15.24 8.14
C GLU A 453 -10.23 15.61 7.93
N ALA A 454 -10.95 14.73 7.23
CA ALA A 454 -12.39 14.77 7.29
C ALA A 454 -12.79 14.33 8.70
N ALA A 455 -13.27 15.26 9.51
CA ALA A 455 -13.82 14.93 10.83
C ALA A 455 -14.80 13.76 10.69
N VAL A 456 -14.78 12.85 11.65
CA VAL A 456 -15.71 11.72 11.66
C VAL A 456 -17.15 12.30 11.70
N PRO A 457 -18.02 11.96 10.73
CA PRO A 457 -19.37 12.52 10.69
C PRO A 457 -20.20 12.14 11.92
N ASP A 458 -21.05 13.05 12.40
CA ASP A 458 -21.92 12.81 13.55
C ASP A 458 -22.78 11.56 13.41
N GLU A 459 -23.25 11.25 12.18
CA GLU A 459 -24.01 10.04 11.93
C GLU A 459 -23.23 8.74 12.18
N VAL A 460 -21.88 8.77 12.11
CA VAL A 460 -21.05 7.61 12.39
C VAL A 460 -20.99 7.36 13.90
N PHE A 461 -20.87 8.40 14.71
CA PHE A 461 -20.98 8.31 16.17
C PHE A 461 -22.38 7.87 16.61
N ALA A 462 -23.43 8.43 15.97
CA ALA A 462 -24.80 8.03 16.21
C ALA A 462 -25.02 6.54 15.90
N ALA A 463 -24.48 6.04 14.78
CA ALA A 463 -24.55 4.63 14.41
C ALA A 463 -23.89 3.73 15.48
N ALA A 464 -22.73 4.13 16.00
CA ALA A 464 -22.03 3.37 17.03
C ALA A 464 -22.80 3.33 18.37
N ALA A 465 -23.32 4.46 18.83
CA ALA A 465 -24.12 4.50 20.06
C ALA A 465 -25.43 3.71 19.92
N LEU A 466 -26.12 3.82 18.78
CA LEU A 466 -27.36 3.07 18.54
C LEU A 466 -27.12 1.57 18.35
N GLU A 467 -25.97 1.16 17.81
CA GLU A 467 -25.58 -0.25 17.75
C GLU A 467 -25.42 -0.82 19.16
N ARG A 468 -24.83 -0.07 20.08
CA ARG A 468 -24.75 -0.47 21.49
C ARG A 468 -26.14 -0.54 22.14
N MET A 469 -27.02 0.41 21.84
CA MET A 469 -28.41 0.34 22.32
C MET A 469 -29.13 -0.90 21.78
N LEU A 470 -28.95 -1.21 20.51
CA LEU A 470 -29.52 -2.41 19.89
C LEU A 470 -28.99 -3.70 20.52
N ALA A 471 -27.72 -3.76 20.86
CA ALA A 471 -27.10 -4.90 21.55
C ALA A 471 -27.62 -5.11 22.97
N LEU A 472 -28.13 -4.08 23.64
CA LEU A 472 -28.79 -4.15 24.95
C LEU A 472 -30.24 -4.64 24.88
N GLU A 473 -30.87 -4.63 23.71
CA GLU A 473 -32.25 -5.08 23.51
C GLU A 473 -32.32 -6.62 23.53
N THR A 474 -32.65 -7.20 24.67
CA THR A 474 -32.68 -8.67 24.86
C THR A 474 -33.92 -9.33 24.25
N GLY A 475 -34.92 -8.55 23.84
CA GLY A 475 -36.22 -9.06 23.41
C GLY A 475 -37.12 -9.53 24.59
N ASP A 476 -36.70 -9.33 25.82
CA ASP A 476 -37.48 -9.61 27.01
C ASP A 476 -38.72 -8.67 27.03
N PRO A 477 -39.96 -9.21 27.17
CA PRO A 477 -41.16 -8.40 27.24
C PRO A 477 -41.33 -7.64 28.57
N ASP A 478 -40.49 -7.87 29.56
CA ASP A 478 -40.51 -7.12 30.83
C ASP A 478 -40.17 -5.64 30.55
N PRO A 479 -41.09 -4.70 30.89
CA PRO A 479 -40.83 -3.27 30.71
C PRO A 479 -39.54 -2.79 31.39
N TRP A 480 -39.07 -3.43 32.43
CA TRP A 480 -37.86 -3.07 33.15
C TRP A 480 -36.57 -3.55 32.45
N ALA A 481 -36.71 -4.50 31.54
CA ALA A 481 -35.59 -4.98 30.73
C ALA A 481 -35.41 -4.15 29.42
N ILE A 482 -36.31 -3.22 29.15
CA ILE A 482 -36.24 -2.37 27.94
C ILE A 482 -35.24 -1.22 28.17
N PRO A 483 -34.15 -1.11 27.36
CA PRO A 483 -33.12 -0.09 27.57
C PRO A 483 -33.51 1.28 26.96
N ASP A 484 -34.70 1.82 27.28
CA ASP A 484 -35.22 3.08 26.74
C ASP A 484 -34.96 4.29 27.66
N GLY A 485 -34.34 4.08 28.81
CA GLY A 485 -34.08 5.11 29.82
C GLY A 485 -35.36 5.61 30.53
N TRP A 486 -36.46 4.82 30.51
CA TRP A 486 -37.68 5.20 31.21
C TRP A 486 -37.44 5.46 32.71
N ARG A 487 -38.02 6.56 33.20
CA ARG A 487 -38.09 6.93 34.59
C ARG A 487 -39.29 7.88 34.81
N PRO A 488 -39.82 7.98 36.06
CA PRO A 488 -40.83 9.01 36.37
C PRO A 488 -40.34 10.40 36.02
N GLY A 489 -41.16 11.14 35.25
CA GLY A 489 -40.80 12.45 34.71
C GLY A 489 -40.28 12.38 33.28
N THR A 490 -39.08 12.87 33.03
CA THR A 490 -38.48 12.87 31.68
C THR A 490 -37.58 11.62 31.48
N PRO A 491 -37.69 10.87 30.36
CA PRO A 491 -36.79 9.74 30.07
C PRO A 491 -35.33 10.15 30.16
N ALA A 492 -34.51 9.26 30.73
CA ALA A 492 -33.06 9.47 30.86
C ALA A 492 -32.37 9.45 29.48
N ARG A 493 -31.26 10.13 29.36
CA ARG A 493 -30.30 9.94 28.27
C ARG A 493 -29.26 8.92 28.70
N THR A 494 -28.91 8.00 27.80
CA THR A 494 -27.81 7.04 28.00
C THR A 494 -26.56 7.60 27.32
N PRO A 495 -25.53 7.99 28.08
CA PRO A 495 -24.29 8.52 27.52
C PRO A 495 -23.34 7.39 27.14
N TRP A 496 -22.68 7.55 26.02
CA TRP A 496 -21.59 6.72 25.51
C TRP A 496 -20.37 7.60 25.28
N ILE A 497 -19.18 7.17 25.67
CA ILE A 497 -17.93 7.83 25.31
C ILE A 497 -17.29 6.98 24.23
N ILE A 498 -17.13 7.56 23.04
CA ILE A 498 -16.65 6.87 21.85
C ILE A 498 -15.43 7.61 21.33
N THR A 499 -14.30 6.93 21.21
CA THR A 499 -13.07 7.49 20.66
C THR A 499 -12.81 6.91 19.27
N PRO A 500 -12.76 7.74 18.22
CA PRO A 500 -12.31 7.30 16.91
C PRO A 500 -10.80 7.06 16.92
N SER A 501 -10.31 6.14 16.09
CA SER A 501 -8.88 5.90 15.97
C SER A 501 -8.15 7.20 15.58
N GLY A 502 -7.16 7.60 16.38
CA GLY A 502 -6.37 8.82 16.16
C GLY A 502 -7.08 10.13 16.53
N GLY A 503 -8.28 10.09 17.14
CA GLY A 503 -9.04 11.29 17.53
C GLY A 503 -9.37 11.33 19.01
N ASP A 504 -10.03 12.43 19.43
CA ASP A 504 -10.42 12.65 20.82
C ASP A 504 -11.73 11.94 21.19
N PRO A 505 -11.96 11.63 22.48
CA PRO A 505 -13.20 11.08 22.98
C PRO A 505 -14.39 12.00 22.71
N VAL A 506 -15.47 11.44 22.19
CA VAL A 506 -16.74 12.15 21.92
C VAL A 506 -17.83 11.55 22.79
N GLU A 507 -18.56 12.39 23.52
CA GLU A 507 -19.75 11.96 24.26
C GLU A 507 -20.96 11.92 23.32
N VAL A 508 -21.62 10.76 23.25
CA VAL A 508 -22.85 10.56 22.48
C VAL A 508 -23.97 10.19 23.43
N SER A 509 -24.98 11.01 23.51
CA SER A 509 -26.15 10.79 24.39
C SER A 509 -27.35 10.32 23.59
N VAL A 510 -27.92 9.17 23.97
CA VAL A 510 -29.10 8.58 23.31
C VAL A 510 -30.31 8.62 24.25
N ARG A 511 -31.46 9.06 23.74
CA ARG A 511 -32.77 8.97 24.41
C ARG A 511 -33.73 8.19 23.55
N GLY A 512 -34.32 7.14 24.08
CA GLY A 512 -35.23 6.24 23.36
C GLY A 512 -34.57 4.91 23.02
N ARG A 513 -35.05 4.20 22.03
CA ARG A 513 -34.57 2.87 21.60
C ARG A 513 -33.88 2.95 20.26
N ALA A 514 -33.07 1.93 19.94
CA ALA A 514 -32.32 1.90 18.67
C ALA A 514 -33.18 2.20 17.42
N HIS A 515 -34.44 1.73 17.40
CA HIS A 515 -35.35 1.94 16.27
C HIS A 515 -36.09 3.27 16.26
N ASP A 516 -36.13 4.03 17.38
CA ASP A 516 -36.71 5.38 17.51
C ASP A 516 -36.01 6.12 18.66
N ALA A 517 -35.01 6.93 18.33
CA ALA A 517 -34.16 7.62 19.29
C ALA A 517 -34.00 9.11 18.92
N GLU A 518 -33.64 9.90 19.93
CA GLU A 518 -32.97 11.18 19.77
C GLU A 518 -31.51 11.00 20.18
N VAL A 519 -30.60 11.35 19.27
CA VAL A 519 -29.13 11.25 19.48
C VAL A 519 -28.55 12.66 19.51
N THR A 520 -27.71 12.93 20.49
CA THR A 520 -26.92 14.15 20.60
C THR A 520 -25.45 13.77 20.58
N VAL A 521 -24.69 14.28 19.64
CA VAL A 521 -23.25 14.14 19.54
C VAL A 521 -22.61 15.38 20.15
N GLY A 522 -21.76 15.22 21.15
CA GLY A 522 -21.06 16.32 21.81
C GLY A 522 -19.94 16.85 20.91
N THR A 523 -19.59 18.12 21.09
CA THR A 523 -18.37 18.68 20.46
C THR A 523 -17.16 18.31 21.32
N THR A 524 -16.06 17.86 20.71
CA THR A 524 -14.77 17.67 21.36
C THR A 524 -14.31 18.98 21.98
N ARG A 525 -14.01 18.99 23.30
CA ARG A 525 -13.24 20.09 23.91
C ARG A 525 -11.78 19.71 23.82
N THR A 526 -11.01 20.41 22.99
CA THR A 526 -9.55 20.46 23.14
C THR A 526 -9.23 21.12 24.48
N ALA A 527 -8.30 20.54 25.23
CA ALA A 527 -7.89 21.05 26.55
C ALA A 527 -7.18 22.42 26.50
N ASP A 528 -6.91 22.96 25.34
CA ASP A 528 -6.24 24.23 25.11
C ASP A 528 -7.21 25.25 24.50
N GLY A 529 -8.12 25.77 25.33
CA GLY A 529 -9.02 26.86 24.98
C GLY A 529 -8.63 28.12 25.81
N GLU A 530 -7.63 28.86 25.40
CA GLU A 530 -7.52 30.28 25.76
C GLU A 530 -8.64 31.05 25.05
N ASP A 531 -9.70 31.33 25.79
CA ASP A 531 -10.73 32.30 25.39
C ASP A 531 -10.15 33.71 25.44
N ALA A 532 -9.78 34.23 24.28
CA ALA A 532 -9.65 35.66 24.07
C ALA A 532 -11.05 36.27 23.85
N ALA A 533 -11.77 36.60 24.93
CA ALA A 533 -12.93 37.47 24.86
C ALA A 533 -12.87 38.50 26.00
N ASN A 534 -12.51 39.72 25.63
CA ASN A 534 -12.75 40.91 26.41
C ASN A 534 -14.26 41.11 26.65
N GLY A 535 -14.65 41.40 27.91
CA GLY A 535 -15.99 41.83 28.26
C GLY A 535 -16.24 41.90 29.75
N GLU A 536 -16.19 43.07 30.32
CA GLU A 536 -16.35 43.45 31.72
C GLU A 536 -17.68 43.04 32.37
N GLY A 537 -17.60 42.61 33.63
CA GLY A 537 -18.51 43.00 34.72
C GLY A 537 -19.71 42.11 35.01
N ALA A 538 -19.71 41.37 36.11
CA ALA A 538 -20.55 41.53 37.32
C ALA A 538 -20.44 40.30 38.22
N ALA A 539 -20.29 40.58 39.53
CA ALA A 539 -20.18 39.62 40.61
C ALA A 539 -21.49 38.90 40.94
N GLY A 540 -21.39 37.65 41.40
CA GLY A 540 -22.39 37.07 42.29
C GLY A 540 -22.72 35.58 42.13
N SER A 541 -22.38 34.86 43.18
CA SER A 541 -22.90 33.58 43.67
C SER A 541 -22.29 32.24 43.21
N GLU A 542 -21.62 31.62 44.15
CA GLU A 542 -21.19 30.21 44.19
C GLU A 542 -22.37 29.26 43.98
N SER A 543 -22.27 28.35 43.01
CA SER A 543 -22.93 27.06 43.08
C SER A 543 -22.13 26.07 42.24
N ALA A 544 -21.99 24.83 42.77
CA ALA A 544 -21.22 23.74 42.26
C ALA A 544 -21.27 23.53 40.75
N ALA A 545 -20.20 23.83 40.05
CA ALA A 545 -20.08 23.62 38.61
C ALA A 545 -19.84 22.14 38.32
N GLY A 546 -20.88 21.43 37.90
CA GLY A 546 -20.75 20.28 37.05
C GLY A 546 -20.29 20.79 35.68
N SER A 547 -19.25 20.17 35.13
CA SER A 547 -18.76 20.50 33.78
C SER A 547 -19.88 20.38 32.74
N GLU A 548 -20.44 21.50 32.31
CA GLU A 548 -21.35 21.52 31.16
C GLU A 548 -20.53 21.32 29.87
N SER A 549 -20.56 20.08 29.36
CA SER A 549 -20.19 19.79 27.97
C SER A 549 -21.09 20.62 27.04
N ALA A 550 -20.53 21.27 26.03
CA ALA A 550 -21.32 21.95 25.01
C ALA A 550 -22.14 20.89 24.26
N ALA A 551 -23.41 20.77 24.62
CA ALA A 551 -24.31 19.75 24.05
C ALA A 551 -24.67 20.12 22.61
N GLY A 552 -24.42 19.21 21.66
CA GLY A 552 -24.89 19.29 20.29
C GLY A 552 -26.43 19.32 20.19
N VAL A 553 -26.94 19.60 19.03
CA VAL A 553 -28.40 19.61 18.78
C VAL A 553 -28.92 18.17 18.71
N PRO A 554 -29.99 17.80 19.43
CA PRO A 554 -30.62 16.50 19.32
C PRO A 554 -31.15 16.21 17.92
N VAL A 555 -30.78 15.06 17.36
CA VAL A 555 -31.21 14.62 16.03
C VAL A 555 -32.01 13.32 16.15
N ARG A 556 -33.16 13.25 15.47
CA ARG A 556 -33.90 11.99 15.35
C ARG A 556 -33.09 10.95 14.56
N ALA A 557 -33.01 9.74 15.12
CA ALA A 557 -32.28 8.64 14.52
C ALA A 557 -32.99 7.30 14.75
N SER A 558 -32.77 6.36 13.82
CA SER A 558 -33.16 4.96 13.98
C SER A 558 -32.14 4.05 13.33
N LEU A 559 -31.83 2.94 14.00
CA LEU A 559 -30.91 1.92 13.51
C LEU A 559 -31.59 0.56 13.42
N ARG A 560 -31.29 -0.17 12.38
CA ARG A 560 -31.69 -1.58 12.20
C ARG A 560 -30.51 -2.41 11.74
N ALA A 561 -30.43 -3.64 12.24
CA ALA A 561 -29.49 -4.62 11.71
C ALA A 561 -30.02 -5.18 10.38
N GLU A 562 -29.18 -5.24 9.35
CA GLU A 562 -29.49 -5.79 8.03
C GLU A 562 -28.38 -6.76 7.62
N GLY A 563 -28.55 -8.04 7.96
CA GLY A 563 -27.51 -9.04 7.73
C GLY A 563 -26.19 -8.66 8.39
N PRO A 564 -25.07 -8.58 7.65
CA PRO A 564 -23.77 -8.18 8.20
C PRO A 564 -23.57 -6.66 8.29
N GLY A 565 -24.66 -5.88 8.15
CA GLY A 565 -24.61 -4.43 8.12
C GLY A 565 -25.65 -3.76 9.02
N LEU A 566 -25.60 -2.44 9.02
CA LEU A 566 -26.50 -1.57 9.76
C LEU A 566 -27.17 -0.58 8.80
N SER A 567 -28.46 -0.37 8.95
CA SER A 567 -29.20 0.70 8.26
C SER A 567 -29.55 1.78 9.26
N LEU A 568 -28.91 2.96 9.12
CA LEU A 568 -29.11 4.12 9.97
C LEU A 568 -29.95 5.15 9.23
N THR A 569 -31.04 5.62 9.87
CA THR A 569 -31.68 6.88 9.49
C THR A 569 -31.29 7.94 10.51
N TYR A 570 -30.67 9.03 10.06
CA TYR A 570 -30.20 10.15 10.89
C TYR A 570 -30.63 11.47 10.25
N GLY A 571 -31.38 12.29 10.97
CA GLY A 571 -31.89 13.55 10.43
C GLY A 571 -32.72 13.41 9.14
N GLY A 572 -33.44 12.29 8.99
CA GLY A 572 -34.26 11.99 7.81
C GLY A 572 -33.50 11.42 6.60
N ARG A 573 -32.19 11.19 6.72
CA ARG A 573 -31.35 10.52 5.68
C ARG A 573 -31.03 9.11 6.09
N THR A 574 -31.24 8.16 5.19
CA THR A 574 -30.90 6.74 5.44
C THR A 574 -29.60 6.36 4.77
N ALA A 575 -28.75 5.66 5.51
CA ALA A 575 -27.45 5.17 5.05
C ALA A 575 -27.19 3.75 5.55
N SER A 576 -26.60 2.92 4.71
CA SER A 576 -26.18 1.56 5.07
C SER A 576 -24.70 1.52 5.36
N TYR A 577 -24.32 0.85 6.43
CA TYR A 577 -22.94 0.61 6.85
C TYR A 577 -22.66 -0.88 6.88
N ARG A 578 -21.43 -1.28 6.51
CA ARG A 578 -20.89 -2.55 6.95
C ARG A 578 -20.39 -2.38 8.38
N ALA A 579 -20.58 -3.39 9.22
CA ALA A 579 -20.20 -3.32 10.62
C ALA A 579 -19.51 -4.61 11.04
N ALA A 580 -18.48 -4.48 11.87
CA ALA A 580 -17.84 -5.58 12.56
C ALA A 580 -17.32 -5.11 13.92
N ARG A 581 -17.32 -5.99 14.93
CA ARG A 581 -16.87 -5.64 16.28
C ARG A 581 -15.76 -6.57 16.74
N GLU A 582 -14.76 -5.99 17.37
CA GLU A 582 -13.71 -6.71 18.07
C GLU A 582 -13.51 -6.07 19.47
N GLY A 583 -13.86 -6.82 20.50
CA GLY A 583 -13.85 -6.28 21.87
C GLY A 583 -14.74 -5.04 22.02
N HIS A 584 -14.15 -3.94 22.44
CA HIS A 584 -14.82 -2.65 22.62
C HIS A 584 -14.79 -1.77 21.36
N THR A 585 -14.12 -2.19 20.30
CA THR A 585 -14.02 -1.43 19.05
C THR A 585 -15.05 -1.88 18.06
N LEU A 586 -15.90 -0.97 17.60
CA LEU A 586 -16.80 -1.13 16.47
C LEU A 586 -16.14 -0.54 15.23
N TRP A 587 -16.02 -1.34 14.19
CA TRP A 587 -15.65 -0.90 12.87
C TRP A 587 -16.88 -0.66 12.02
N LEU A 588 -16.96 0.52 11.41
CA LEU A 588 -17.99 0.88 10.44
C LEU A 588 -17.34 1.21 9.10
N GLY A 589 -17.96 0.75 8.01
CA GLY A 589 -17.47 1.01 6.65
C GLY A 589 -18.61 1.51 5.74
N ARG A 590 -18.36 2.59 4.98
CA ARG A 590 -19.29 3.14 3.99
C ARG A 590 -18.54 3.97 2.95
N GLY A 591 -18.81 3.72 1.68
CA GLY A 591 -18.32 4.57 0.60
C GLY A 591 -16.78 4.61 0.50
N GLY A 592 -16.09 3.51 0.83
CA GLY A 592 -14.63 3.44 0.84
C GLY A 592 -13.96 4.04 2.10
N HIS A 593 -14.75 4.67 2.99
CA HIS A 593 -14.29 5.10 4.31
C HIS A 593 -14.51 3.99 5.33
N THR A 594 -13.60 3.86 6.28
CA THR A 594 -13.71 2.97 7.43
C THR A 594 -13.36 3.73 8.70
N TRP A 595 -14.12 3.47 9.77
CA TRP A 595 -13.92 4.10 11.07
C TRP A 595 -13.84 3.03 12.14
N ALA A 596 -12.78 3.07 12.95
CA ALA A 596 -12.63 2.28 14.16
C ALA A 596 -13.05 3.14 15.35
N LEU A 597 -14.07 2.73 16.07
CA LEU A 597 -14.72 3.48 17.13
C LEU A 597 -14.66 2.69 18.43
N THR A 598 -13.84 3.11 19.39
CA THR A 598 -13.65 2.41 20.66
C THR A 598 -14.55 3.00 21.73
N GLU A 599 -15.35 2.15 22.35
CA GLU A 599 -16.19 2.50 23.48
C GLU A 599 -15.37 2.46 24.77
N HIS A 600 -15.44 3.54 25.56
CA HIS A 600 -14.89 3.59 26.91
C HIS A 600 -15.95 3.17 27.94
N VAL A 601 -15.78 1.99 28.51
CA VAL A 601 -16.61 1.53 29.63
C VAL A 601 -16.11 2.20 30.91
N ARG A 602 -16.97 2.96 31.58
CA ARG A 602 -16.64 3.48 32.92
C ARG A 602 -16.49 2.31 33.90
N ALA A 603 -15.27 2.00 34.31
CA ALA A 603 -15.04 1.03 35.36
C ALA A 603 -15.62 1.58 36.68
N GLU A 604 -16.50 0.84 37.34
CA GLU A 604 -16.91 1.14 38.69
C GLU A 604 -15.67 1.05 39.61
N GLY A 605 -15.18 2.19 40.11
CA GLY A 605 -14.23 2.28 41.23
C GLY A 605 -12.73 2.20 40.87
N GLY A 606 -12.26 2.90 39.89
CA GLY A 606 -10.82 3.11 39.64
C GLY A 606 -10.56 4.47 39.01
N ALA A 607 -9.58 5.19 39.54
CA ALA A 607 -9.18 6.51 39.05
C ALA A 607 -9.13 6.50 37.52
N ALA A 608 -9.80 7.45 36.86
CA ALA A 608 -9.65 7.73 35.46
C ALA A 608 -8.14 7.89 35.21
N ALA A 609 -7.54 6.97 34.46
CA ALA A 609 -6.20 7.14 33.98
C ALA A 609 -6.23 8.39 33.10
N ALA A 610 -5.52 9.41 33.51
CA ALA A 610 -5.36 10.66 32.81
C ALA A 610 -4.75 10.33 31.43
N VAL A 611 -5.51 10.55 30.38
CA VAL A 611 -5.03 10.52 29.02
C VAL A 611 -4.48 11.92 28.78
N ALA A 612 -3.20 12.07 28.87
CA ALA A 612 -2.31 13.04 28.24
C ALA A 612 -1.08 13.22 29.11
N GLY A 613 0.11 12.84 28.62
CA GLY A 613 1.37 13.13 29.30
C GLY A 613 1.83 12.06 30.32
N ASP A 614 1.42 10.81 30.18
CA ASP A 614 1.80 9.73 31.11
C ASP A 614 3.22 9.17 30.88
N GLY A 615 4.02 9.80 29.99
CA GLY A 615 5.38 9.33 29.68
C GLY A 615 5.45 7.95 29.00
N VAL A 616 4.31 7.37 28.62
CA VAL A 616 4.28 6.03 27.99
C VAL A 616 4.50 6.15 26.48
N LEU A 617 5.66 5.66 26.04
CA LEU A 617 5.99 5.57 24.62
C LEU A 617 5.38 4.31 24.02
N ARG A 618 4.56 4.46 22.97
CA ARG A 618 3.90 3.36 22.28
C ARG A 618 4.37 3.24 20.83
N SER A 619 4.30 2.01 20.29
CA SER A 619 4.62 1.78 18.88
C SER A 619 3.54 2.37 17.98
N PRO A 620 3.90 3.25 17.03
CA PRO A 620 2.94 3.86 16.11
C PRO A 620 2.49 2.92 15.00
N MET A 621 3.13 1.75 14.88
CA MET A 621 2.86 0.75 13.85
C MET A 621 3.28 -0.65 14.33
N PRO A 622 2.67 -1.73 13.80
CA PRO A 622 3.19 -3.07 14.05
C PRO A 622 4.52 -3.26 13.29
N GLY A 623 5.53 -3.85 13.93
CA GLY A 623 6.82 -4.00 13.25
C GLY A 623 7.88 -4.70 14.10
N THR A 624 9.14 -4.58 13.65
CA THR A 624 10.32 -5.09 14.35
C THR A 624 11.10 -3.93 14.95
N VAL A 625 11.50 -4.03 16.20
CA VAL A 625 12.41 -3.06 16.82
C VAL A 625 13.80 -3.21 16.18
N LEU A 626 14.20 -2.25 15.37
CA LEU A 626 15.50 -2.27 14.68
C LEU A 626 16.63 -1.86 15.62
N ALA A 627 16.41 -0.82 16.41
CA ALA A 627 17.40 -0.32 17.35
C ALA A 627 16.72 0.27 18.59
N VAL A 628 17.35 0.08 19.75
CA VAL A 628 17.05 0.75 21.00
C VAL A 628 18.25 1.63 21.33
N LYS A 629 18.01 2.95 21.51
CA LYS A 629 19.07 3.96 21.67
C LYS A 629 19.29 4.39 23.11
N VAL A 630 18.53 3.85 24.05
CA VAL A 630 18.57 4.19 25.47
C VAL A 630 18.49 2.91 26.32
N ALA A 631 18.81 3.05 27.60
CA ALA A 631 18.68 2.01 28.61
C ALA A 631 17.73 2.47 29.74
N GLU A 632 17.22 1.51 30.53
CA GLU A 632 16.50 1.84 31.77
C GLU A 632 17.40 2.63 32.72
N GLY A 633 16.90 3.75 33.23
CA GLY A 633 17.63 4.70 34.08
C GLY A 633 18.29 5.86 33.35
N ASP A 634 18.30 5.86 32.02
CA ASP A 634 18.84 6.98 31.25
C ASP A 634 17.91 8.20 31.34
N GLN A 635 18.53 9.40 31.42
CA GLN A 635 17.84 10.67 31.33
C GLN A 635 17.66 11.06 29.87
N VAL A 636 16.48 11.52 29.51
CA VAL A 636 16.09 11.83 28.13
C VAL A 636 15.39 13.18 28.06
N ASP A 637 15.64 13.90 26.99
CA ASP A 637 14.94 15.15 26.67
C ASP A 637 13.67 14.86 25.83
N GLU A 638 12.67 15.75 25.92
CA GLU A 638 11.50 15.71 25.04
C GLU A 638 11.95 15.73 23.55
N GLY A 639 11.39 14.86 22.73
CA GLY A 639 11.77 14.71 21.32
C GLY A 639 13.04 13.88 21.07
N GLN A 640 13.75 13.44 22.12
CA GLN A 640 14.94 12.59 21.95
C GLN A 640 14.58 11.23 21.34
N PRO A 641 15.32 10.77 20.28
CA PRO A 641 15.11 9.44 19.68
C PRO A 641 15.43 8.30 20.64
N LEU A 642 14.45 7.42 20.94
CA LEU A 642 14.60 6.31 21.87
C LEU A 642 14.61 4.95 21.20
N VAL A 643 13.67 4.69 20.31
CA VAL A 643 13.49 3.39 19.67
C VAL A 643 13.28 3.58 18.17
N VAL A 644 13.87 2.73 17.34
CA VAL A 644 13.59 2.67 15.90
C VAL A 644 12.80 1.40 15.64
N VAL A 645 11.61 1.55 15.08
CA VAL A 645 10.76 0.44 14.65
C VAL A 645 10.77 0.37 13.14
N GLU A 646 10.96 -0.81 12.58
CA GLU A 646 10.84 -1.08 11.13
C GLU A 646 9.60 -1.91 10.87
N ALA A 647 8.81 -1.49 9.88
CA ALA A 647 7.73 -2.27 9.32
C ALA A 647 7.68 -2.06 7.81
N MET A 648 7.52 -3.14 7.05
CA MET A 648 7.22 -3.06 5.60
C MET A 648 8.22 -2.17 4.83
N LYS A 649 9.53 -2.25 5.18
CA LYS A 649 10.63 -1.44 4.61
C LYS A 649 10.62 0.05 4.99
N MET A 650 9.77 0.46 5.94
CA MET A 650 9.76 1.80 6.52
C MET A 650 10.37 1.77 7.91
N GLU A 651 11.32 2.66 8.16
CA GLU A 651 11.90 2.88 9.49
C GLU A 651 11.23 4.10 10.13
N HIS A 652 10.72 3.94 11.35
CA HIS A 652 10.16 5.02 12.13
C HIS A 652 10.91 5.18 13.45
N THR A 653 11.43 6.38 13.69
CA THR A 653 12.08 6.71 14.94
C THR A 653 11.05 7.26 15.93
N VAL A 654 10.87 6.56 17.04
CA VAL A 654 9.95 6.95 18.11
C VAL A 654 10.73 7.73 19.16
N THR A 655 10.24 8.93 19.49
CA THR A 655 10.90 9.91 20.35
C THR A 655 10.22 10.02 21.72
N ALA A 656 10.93 10.52 22.71
CA ALA A 656 10.39 10.76 24.04
C ALA A 656 9.24 11.79 23.99
N PRO A 657 8.06 11.48 24.58
CA PRO A 657 6.94 12.41 24.62
C PRO A 657 7.11 13.52 25.68
N ILE A 658 7.94 13.29 26.67
CA ILE A 658 8.29 14.23 27.75
C ILE A 658 9.76 14.07 28.11
N ALA A 659 10.36 15.09 28.74
CA ALA A 659 11.65 14.97 29.40
C ALA A 659 11.51 14.20 30.72
N GLY A 660 12.50 13.36 31.07
CA GLY A 660 12.48 12.57 32.28
C GLY A 660 13.46 11.39 32.27
N VAL A 661 13.21 10.40 33.13
CA VAL A 661 14.03 9.20 33.25
C VAL A 661 13.29 8.00 32.65
N VAL A 662 13.98 7.16 31.89
CA VAL A 662 13.43 5.92 31.34
C VAL A 662 13.22 4.92 32.48
N ALA A 663 11.99 4.86 33.01
CA ALA A 663 11.64 4.00 34.13
C ALA A 663 11.50 2.53 33.72
N ARG A 664 11.07 2.26 32.47
CA ARG A 664 10.86 0.91 31.96
C ARG A 664 11.10 0.84 30.44
N LEU A 665 11.79 -0.22 30.00
CA LEU A 665 12.10 -0.48 28.60
C LEU A 665 11.83 -1.96 28.25
N PRO A 666 10.56 -2.35 28.00
CA PRO A 666 10.18 -3.76 27.80
C PRO A 666 10.59 -4.35 26.46
N VAL A 667 11.21 -3.57 25.57
CA VAL A 667 11.58 -4.00 24.22
C VAL A 667 13.09 -4.08 24.03
N ARG A 668 13.51 -4.90 23.06
CA ARG A 668 14.90 -5.06 22.63
C ARG A 668 15.00 -5.11 21.11
N ALA A 669 16.16 -4.83 20.56
CA ALA A 669 16.41 -4.98 19.13
C ALA A 669 16.07 -6.42 18.68
N GLY A 670 15.39 -6.55 17.53
CA GLY A 670 14.85 -7.79 17.00
C GLY A 670 13.49 -8.23 17.57
N ALA A 671 12.93 -7.53 18.56
CA ALA A 671 11.61 -7.85 19.09
C ALA A 671 10.50 -7.44 18.11
N GLN A 672 9.47 -8.28 17.94
CA GLN A 672 8.24 -7.94 17.24
C GLN A 672 7.32 -7.15 18.17
N VAL A 673 6.76 -6.06 17.69
CA VAL A 673 5.82 -5.21 18.43
C VAL A 673 4.53 -5.04 17.64
N ALA A 674 3.41 -5.05 18.34
CA ALA A 674 2.11 -4.70 17.76
C ALA A 674 1.91 -3.18 17.73
N LEU A 675 0.92 -2.70 17.00
CA LEU A 675 0.43 -1.34 17.11
C LEU A 675 0.06 -1.05 18.58
N ASP A 676 0.40 0.13 19.09
CA ASP A 676 0.18 0.59 20.45
C ASP A 676 0.90 -0.23 21.58
N ALA A 677 1.77 -1.18 21.21
CA ALA A 677 2.62 -1.86 22.17
C ALA A 677 3.50 -0.86 22.93
N VAL A 678 3.62 -1.02 24.27
CA VAL A 678 4.48 -0.15 25.09
C VAL A 678 5.95 -0.42 24.74
N LEU A 679 6.65 0.61 24.29
CA LEU A 679 8.07 0.59 23.95
C LEU A 679 8.95 1.06 25.11
N ALA A 680 8.54 2.13 25.79
CA ALA A 680 9.22 2.67 26.96
C ALA A 680 8.21 3.38 27.88
N VAL A 681 8.57 3.57 29.13
CA VAL A 681 7.86 4.44 30.08
C VAL A 681 8.86 5.45 30.62
N ILE A 682 8.53 6.73 30.53
CA ILE A 682 9.34 7.83 31.00
C ILE A 682 8.63 8.45 32.20
N GLU A 683 9.30 8.58 33.33
CA GLU A 683 8.80 9.29 34.49
C GLU A 683 9.40 10.72 34.47
N ALA A 684 8.51 11.72 34.57
CA ALA A 684 8.93 13.10 34.69
C ALA A 684 9.74 13.27 35.97
N GLU A 685 10.81 14.09 35.95
CA GLU A 685 11.48 14.48 37.19
C GLU A 685 10.50 15.29 38.04
N GLU A 686 10.23 14.80 39.27
CA GLU A 686 9.54 15.60 40.27
C GLU A 686 10.41 16.81 40.63
N GLY A 687 10.03 18.02 40.10
CA GLY A 687 10.71 19.28 40.32
C GLY A 687 10.53 19.81 41.74
#